data_72a0371af211fb2deccd0e253c7b59e3
#
_entry.id   72a0371af211fb2deccd0e253c7b59e3
#
_cell.length_a   1.000
_cell.length_b   1.000
_cell.length_c   1.000
_cell.angle_alpha   90.00
_cell.angle_beta   90.00
_cell.angle_gamma   90.00
#
_symmetry.space_group_name_H-M   'P 1'
#
loop_
_entity.id
_entity.type
_entity.pdbx_description
1 polymer ?
#
loop_
_entity_poly.entity_id
_entity_poly.type
_entity_poly.pdbx_seq_one_letter_code
_entity_poly.pdbx_strand_id
1 'polypeptide(L)'
;MRYFLSFVILFLSLQSFSQKMSISGNVQDTILKVPMKNAVAMAVRIKDSVLIAHTRTDANGRFTLANLPIDTVQVTISDSKFAEQSFYVFGSAANYEFDFGKIVLPPKSQQLKEVVIYAFKDPVYYKGDTLVYTADSFKVKPNAVVEDLLRKLPGIKVDAQGKITSQGKEVSQVLVDGDEFFGSDPTVATKNLAAQGVESVQVYEKKNENAADGEEETTQVMNLKLKEDAKKGYFGKVSGASDFQNFHEGEILANKFKGSQKVSVFALASNTPKSGFGWGDMYKYGLDNESNMQEGEDGERYWFYNNNRNQGVPQTLKSGFYYNDKIGKKTKLGVNYTYNNNLLKANSSTRSQFFLADTNYVTDNTYENIQKNESHAINFKLTSNLDSLTELELEPKIKLNKGSQDNNQVTRFISAEDSLMRQTNVFNNNDANGYNINTKAKLTRKFKKQDRLLRLYYNLTLEENKSEGLLQSYNSVFDSIPDNDSIDQKKNNASYAQTHNGTITYTEPLTKKIKLEFDYLFNYNVSHQSKKAQNFYNGEYSVYDSSLTNDFENVKMTNRLGVKFIHETKKHSFNFGVRVRNVDIANTNLITNQVFNQSVNNVLPFLGYTYRFSQSTRFNFKYTTNSAQPSMNQLQPVPDNSNPNQVIIGNPNLLPTFSNNFYISFNSYKPISGKYILANANYTFTDNAFANSVTYDSLGRTVSQTLNVDGNYNASAYISGGIPFFSRALRINPSANVNYNNYSSFINSEKNTTKTLNTNLGLDIEMDIDTIAFSVGVNYDYNAPSSSLSTASNKPYSEVEYDASFRLKLPWKMLIETDATYIINSQRAEGYNLNYIVWNAAFQKSFLKNENLILRLEGNDILNQNISNTRTIQDNIISDNKTSIISRYFLLRLTYKFNSTKTKDNEDDMW
;
A
#
# COMPACT_ATOMS: atom_id res chain seq x y z
N MET A 1 -19.30 16.71 31.60
CA MET A 1 -20.45 15.81 31.27
C MET A 1 -21.80 16.54 31.22
N ARG A 2 -22.20 17.40 32.17
CA ARG A 2 -23.49 18.14 32.13
C ARG A 2 -23.63 19.10 30.92
N TYR A 3 -22.58 19.82 30.52
CA TYR A 3 -22.60 20.76 29.38
C TYR A 3 -22.51 20.06 28.01
N PHE A 4 -21.90 18.90 27.94
CA PHE A 4 -21.86 18.07 26.73
C PHE A 4 -23.23 17.46 26.41
N LEU A 5 -23.95 17.00 27.45
CA LEU A 5 -25.31 16.49 27.29
C LEU A 5 -26.28 17.59 26.84
N SER A 6 -26.11 18.83 27.33
CA SER A 6 -26.92 19.99 26.92
C SER A 6 -26.65 20.40 25.48
N PHE A 7 -25.42 20.25 24.98
CA PHE A 7 -25.06 20.53 23.59
C PHE A 7 -25.62 19.46 22.64
N VAL A 8 -25.63 18.20 23.05
CA VAL A 8 -26.22 17.08 22.29
C VAL A 8 -27.75 17.20 22.24
N ILE A 9 -28.40 17.65 23.32
CA ILE A 9 -29.84 17.89 23.35
C ILE A 9 -30.25 19.10 22.51
N LEU A 10 -29.43 20.13 22.44
CA LEU A 10 -29.65 21.30 21.55
C LEU A 10 -29.50 20.92 20.06
N PHE A 11 -28.63 19.99 19.72
CA PHE A 11 -28.46 19.46 18.36
C PHE A 11 -29.61 18.55 17.92
N LEU A 12 -30.22 17.83 18.87
CA LEU A 12 -31.37 16.96 18.60
C LEU A 12 -32.70 17.72 18.44
N SER A 13 -32.75 19.00 18.85
CA SER A 13 -33.95 19.82 18.73
C SER A 13 -34.13 20.55 17.40
N LEU A 14 -33.15 20.46 16.49
CA LEU A 14 -33.19 21.05 15.13
C LEU A 14 -33.77 20.09 14.07
N GLN A 15 -34.53 19.09 14.45
CA GLN A 15 -35.27 18.27 13.48
C GLN A 15 -36.42 19.09 12.89
N SER A 16 -36.14 19.86 11.86
CA SER A 16 -37.19 20.36 10.97
C SER A 16 -37.86 19.16 10.32
N PHE A 17 -39.12 18.87 10.65
CA PHE A 17 -39.94 17.94 9.89
C PHE A 17 -40.20 18.53 8.51
N SER A 18 -39.26 18.33 7.59
CA SER A 18 -39.54 18.54 6.17
C SER A 18 -40.45 17.39 5.72
N GLN A 19 -41.60 17.69 5.18
CA GLN A 19 -42.45 16.71 4.51
C GLN A 19 -41.62 16.05 3.40
N LYS A 20 -41.66 14.74 3.33
CA LYS A 20 -40.89 13.95 2.37
C LYS A 20 -41.83 13.25 1.41
N MET A 21 -41.44 13.19 0.14
CA MET A 21 -42.20 12.51 -0.90
C MET A 21 -41.93 11.02 -0.91
N SER A 22 -42.94 10.21 -1.17
CA SER A 22 -42.87 8.77 -1.35
C SER A 22 -43.49 8.36 -2.68
N ILE A 23 -42.82 7.43 -3.39
CA ILE A 23 -43.27 6.89 -4.68
C ILE A 23 -43.25 5.38 -4.62
N SER A 24 -44.37 4.74 -4.95
CA SER A 24 -44.53 3.29 -4.93
C SER A 24 -45.12 2.77 -6.25
N GLY A 25 -45.03 1.46 -6.46
CA GLY A 25 -45.59 0.78 -7.62
C GLY A 25 -45.34 -0.72 -7.64
N ASN A 26 -45.98 -1.40 -8.57
CA ASN A 26 -45.83 -2.84 -8.78
C ASN A 26 -45.45 -3.17 -10.20
N VAL A 27 -44.28 -3.77 -10.44
CA VAL A 27 -43.70 -4.06 -11.75
C VAL A 27 -44.02 -5.49 -12.18
N GLN A 28 -44.54 -5.63 -13.38
CA GLN A 28 -44.89 -6.92 -13.99
C GLN A 28 -44.30 -7.10 -15.39
N ASP A 29 -44.06 -8.35 -15.74
CA ASP A 29 -43.68 -8.77 -17.06
C ASP A 29 -44.92 -8.67 -18.02
N THR A 30 -44.72 -8.08 -19.19
CA THR A 30 -45.78 -7.92 -20.20
C THR A 30 -46.30 -9.26 -20.73
N ILE A 31 -45.43 -10.25 -20.92
CA ILE A 31 -45.74 -11.53 -21.57
C ILE A 31 -46.29 -12.53 -20.56
N LEU A 32 -45.56 -12.75 -19.49
CA LEU A 32 -45.91 -13.78 -18.50
C LEU A 32 -46.88 -13.27 -17.41
N LYS A 33 -47.12 -11.97 -17.35
CA LYS A 33 -47.98 -11.30 -16.36
C LYS A 33 -47.65 -11.62 -14.90
N VAL A 34 -46.40 -12.04 -14.63
CA VAL A 34 -45.90 -12.33 -13.29
C VAL A 34 -45.18 -11.12 -12.70
N PRO A 35 -45.16 -10.99 -11.36
CA PRO A 35 -44.40 -9.95 -10.68
C PRO A 35 -42.88 -10.02 -11.00
N MET A 36 -42.27 -8.88 -11.29
CA MET A 36 -40.85 -8.81 -11.60
C MET A 36 -40.07 -8.53 -10.34
N LYS A 37 -39.34 -9.52 -9.88
CA LYS A 37 -38.41 -9.41 -8.75
C LYS A 37 -37.06 -8.84 -9.21
N ASN A 38 -36.48 -7.93 -8.42
CA ASN A 38 -35.18 -7.29 -8.66
C ASN A 38 -35.12 -6.29 -9.83
N ALA A 39 -36.23 -5.87 -10.42
CA ALA A 39 -36.25 -4.71 -11.29
C ALA A 39 -35.82 -3.47 -10.51
N VAL A 40 -35.06 -2.57 -11.12
CA VAL A 40 -34.50 -1.37 -10.49
C VAL A 40 -35.46 -0.20 -10.71
N ALA A 41 -35.89 0.46 -9.63
CA ALA A 41 -36.61 1.71 -9.65
C ALA A 41 -35.69 2.84 -9.20
N MET A 42 -35.51 3.88 -10.02
CA MET A 42 -34.63 5.02 -9.78
C MET A 42 -35.39 6.32 -9.86
N ALA A 43 -35.14 7.24 -8.94
CA ALA A 43 -35.68 8.60 -8.98
C ALA A 43 -34.54 9.60 -9.25
N VAL A 44 -34.65 10.31 -10.37
CA VAL A 44 -33.71 11.35 -10.81
C VAL A 44 -34.39 12.70 -10.76
N ARG A 45 -33.79 13.68 -10.11
CA ARG A 45 -34.31 15.04 -10.07
C ARG A 45 -34.13 15.71 -11.42
N ILE A 46 -35.22 16.26 -11.99
CA ILE A 46 -35.18 16.83 -13.34
C ILE A 46 -34.33 18.10 -13.40
N LYS A 47 -34.43 18.95 -12.39
CA LYS A 47 -33.74 20.25 -12.33
C LYS A 47 -32.22 20.13 -12.52
N ASP A 48 -31.65 19.05 -12.12
CA ASP A 48 -30.18 18.88 -12.07
C ASP A 48 -29.72 17.48 -12.46
N SER A 49 -30.61 16.61 -12.90
CA SER A 49 -30.35 15.22 -13.32
C SER A 49 -29.63 14.37 -12.26
N VAL A 50 -29.84 14.68 -10.97
CA VAL A 50 -29.22 13.97 -9.85
C VAL A 50 -30.08 12.77 -9.45
N LEU A 51 -29.47 11.60 -9.34
CA LEU A 51 -30.11 10.42 -8.75
C LEU A 51 -30.29 10.64 -7.24
N ILE A 52 -31.55 10.82 -6.82
CA ILE A 52 -31.90 11.13 -5.43
C ILE A 52 -32.28 9.89 -4.62
N ALA A 53 -32.80 8.84 -5.26
CA ALA A 53 -33.06 7.55 -4.63
C ALA A 53 -33.19 6.42 -5.64
N HIS A 54 -33.00 5.21 -5.18
CA HIS A 54 -33.22 4.00 -5.95
C HIS A 54 -33.58 2.83 -5.02
N THR A 55 -34.28 1.85 -5.57
CA THR A 55 -34.64 0.61 -4.88
C THR A 55 -34.80 -0.54 -5.88
N ARG A 56 -35.04 -1.75 -5.39
CA ARG A 56 -35.38 -2.91 -6.21
C ARG A 56 -36.74 -3.44 -5.82
N THR A 57 -37.45 -4.00 -6.78
CA THR A 57 -38.70 -4.69 -6.52
C THR A 57 -38.48 -5.94 -5.68
N ASP A 58 -39.42 -6.20 -4.77
CA ASP A 58 -39.48 -7.39 -3.96
C ASP A 58 -39.95 -8.63 -4.73
N ALA A 59 -40.21 -9.75 -4.04
CA ALA A 59 -40.70 -10.98 -4.65
C ALA A 59 -42.09 -10.84 -5.32
N ASN A 60 -42.87 -9.85 -4.89
CA ASN A 60 -44.20 -9.55 -5.39
C ASN A 60 -44.17 -8.42 -6.44
N GLY A 61 -42.96 -8.00 -6.91
CA GLY A 61 -42.80 -6.93 -7.89
C GLY A 61 -42.97 -5.52 -7.33
N ARG A 62 -43.14 -5.34 -6.02
CA ARG A 62 -43.39 -4.03 -5.38
C ARG A 62 -42.08 -3.29 -5.11
N PHE A 63 -42.11 -1.96 -5.32
CA PHE A 63 -41.04 -1.06 -4.88
C PHE A 63 -41.61 0.14 -4.16
N THR A 64 -40.78 0.75 -3.30
CA THR A 64 -41.07 2.02 -2.62
C THR A 64 -39.79 2.84 -2.57
N LEU A 65 -39.85 4.07 -3.12
CA LEU A 65 -38.83 5.10 -3.00
C LEU A 65 -39.32 6.09 -1.94
N ALA A 66 -38.88 5.92 -0.70
CA ALA A 66 -39.30 6.75 0.44
C ALA A 66 -38.28 7.87 0.74
N ASN A 67 -38.72 8.86 1.50
CA ASN A 67 -37.88 9.96 1.98
C ASN A 67 -37.27 10.84 0.90
N LEU A 68 -37.94 10.98 -0.23
CA LEU A 68 -37.53 11.88 -1.30
C LEU A 68 -37.78 13.34 -0.93
N PRO A 69 -36.94 14.31 -1.37
CA PRO A 69 -37.29 15.72 -1.31
C PRO A 69 -38.52 16.00 -2.18
N ILE A 70 -39.39 16.93 -1.77
CA ILE A 70 -40.51 17.39 -2.58
C ILE A 70 -39.95 18.19 -3.76
N ASP A 71 -39.92 17.57 -4.94
CA ASP A 71 -39.37 18.15 -6.15
C ASP A 71 -39.97 17.47 -7.39
N THR A 72 -39.62 17.96 -8.58
CA THR A 72 -39.95 17.28 -9.82
C THR A 72 -38.90 16.20 -10.09
N VAL A 73 -39.36 14.94 -10.17
CA VAL A 73 -38.46 13.79 -10.35
C VAL A 73 -38.92 12.94 -11.51
N GLN A 74 -37.97 12.38 -12.21
CA GLN A 74 -38.19 11.31 -13.19
C GLN A 74 -37.94 9.98 -12.49
N VAL A 75 -38.95 9.11 -12.50
CA VAL A 75 -38.84 7.74 -11.99
C VAL A 75 -38.67 6.81 -13.17
N THR A 76 -37.55 6.12 -13.22
CA THR A 76 -37.24 5.13 -14.27
C THR A 76 -37.21 3.72 -13.66
N ILE A 77 -37.98 2.83 -14.27
CA ILE A 77 -38.01 1.41 -13.95
C ILE A 77 -37.26 0.66 -15.05
N SER A 78 -36.23 -0.10 -14.64
CA SER A 78 -35.34 -0.78 -15.58
C SER A 78 -35.10 -2.23 -15.17
N ASP A 79 -34.96 -3.10 -16.15
CA ASP A 79 -34.52 -4.48 -16.00
C ASP A 79 -33.63 -4.89 -17.20
N SER A 80 -32.76 -5.85 -17.00
CA SER A 80 -31.75 -6.26 -17.99
C SER A 80 -32.36 -6.81 -19.31
N LYS A 81 -33.55 -7.37 -19.23
CA LYS A 81 -34.24 -8.05 -20.33
C LYS A 81 -35.41 -7.26 -20.94
N PHE A 82 -35.86 -6.21 -20.27
CA PHE A 82 -37.02 -5.43 -20.60
C PHE A 82 -36.66 -3.99 -20.95
N ALA A 83 -37.47 -3.34 -21.76
CA ALA A 83 -37.33 -1.93 -22.04
C ALA A 83 -37.73 -1.12 -20.81
N GLU A 84 -36.91 -0.13 -20.49
CA GLU A 84 -37.17 0.76 -19.38
C GLU A 84 -38.40 1.63 -19.61
N GLN A 85 -39.08 1.97 -18.52
CA GLN A 85 -40.15 2.94 -18.49
C GLN A 85 -39.85 4.07 -17.55
N SER A 86 -40.12 5.30 -18.00
CA SER A 86 -39.90 6.50 -17.22
C SER A 86 -41.21 7.26 -17.03
N PHE A 87 -41.41 7.77 -15.82
CA PHE A 87 -42.56 8.54 -15.36
C PHE A 87 -42.07 9.84 -14.75
N TYR A 88 -42.82 10.93 -14.97
CA TYR A 88 -42.53 12.20 -14.34
C TYR A 88 -43.48 12.43 -13.19
N VAL A 89 -42.92 12.78 -12.04
CA VAL A 89 -43.64 13.07 -10.78
C VAL A 89 -43.39 14.50 -10.38
N PHE A 90 -44.44 15.25 -10.18
CA PHE A 90 -44.40 16.63 -9.73
C PHE A 90 -44.81 16.70 -8.26
N GLY A 91 -43.84 16.63 -7.38
CA GLY A 91 -44.07 16.67 -5.93
C GLY A 91 -44.44 18.08 -5.45
N SER A 92 -45.45 18.19 -4.58
CA SER A 92 -45.83 19.42 -3.90
C SER A 92 -46.20 19.15 -2.45
N ALA A 93 -46.27 20.17 -1.62
CA ALA A 93 -46.69 20.02 -0.23
C ALA A 93 -48.12 19.46 -0.05
N ALA A 94 -48.97 19.61 -1.08
CA ALA A 94 -50.33 19.07 -1.12
C ALA A 94 -50.39 17.64 -1.71
N ASN A 95 -49.37 17.24 -2.48
CA ASN A 95 -49.31 15.94 -3.13
C ASN A 95 -47.87 15.40 -3.06
N TYR A 96 -47.60 14.53 -2.12
CA TYR A 96 -46.25 13.98 -1.81
C TYR A 96 -46.23 12.45 -1.75
N GLU A 97 -47.36 11.77 -1.93
CA GLU A 97 -47.48 10.31 -2.04
C GLU A 97 -47.99 9.94 -3.43
N PHE A 98 -47.21 9.14 -4.16
CA PHE A 98 -47.50 8.71 -5.52
C PHE A 98 -47.47 7.20 -5.60
N ASP A 99 -48.56 6.59 -6.03
CA ASP A 99 -48.62 5.16 -6.36
C ASP A 99 -48.89 4.99 -7.85
N PHE A 100 -47.93 4.45 -8.57
CA PHE A 100 -48.08 4.15 -10.00
C PHE A 100 -48.95 2.92 -10.29
N GLY A 101 -49.38 2.24 -9.22
CA GLY A 101 -50.14 1.01 -9.37
C GLY A 101 -49.33 -0.05 -10.14
N LYS A 102 -49.92 -0.61 -11.16
CA LYS A 102 -49.32 -1.69 -11.96
C LYS A 102 -48.54 -1.13 -13.14
N ILE A 103 -47.21 -1.34 -13.14
CA ILE A 103 -46.27 -0.98 -14.19
C ILE A 103 -45.90 -2.24 -14.95
N VAL A 104 -46.07 -2.21 -16.28
CA VAL A 104 -45.80 -3.37 -17.14
C VAL A 104 -44.62 -3.05 -18.07
N LEU A 105 -43.51 -3.80 -17.91
CA LEU A 105 -42.34 -3.60 -18.78
C LEU A 105 -42.39 -4.44 -20.05
N PRO A 106 -42.34 -3.85 -21.27
CA PRO A 106 -42.28 -4.58 -22.52
C PRO A 106 -40.87 -5.16 -22.77
N PRO A 107 -40.75 -6.32 -23.45
CA PRO A 107 -39.43 -6.89 -23.78
C PRO A 107 -38.67 -5.98 -24.77
N LYS A 108 -37.36 -5.94 -24.61
CA LYS A 108 -36.46 -5.08 -25.42
C LYS A 108 -36.55 -5.29 -26.93
N SER A 109 -37.04 -6.46 -27.39
CA SER A 109 -37.13 -6.82 -28.81
C SER A 109 -38.32 -6.20 -29.57
N GLN A 110 -39.23 -5.49 -28.90
CA GLN A 110 -40.44 -4.93 -29.54
C GLN A 110 -40.42 -3.42 -29.76
N GLN A 111 -39.33 -2.71 -29.42
CA GLN A 111 -39.26 -1.28 -29.66
C GLN A 111 -38.42 -0.91 -30.87
N LEU A 112 -38.98 -1.15 -32.06
CA LEU A 112 -38.59 -0.47 -33.29
C LEU A 112 -39.70 0.53 -33.66
N LYS A 113 -39.84 1.62 -32.95
CA LYS A 113 -40.46 2.86 -33.37
C LYS A 113 -39.61 4.01 -32.95
N GLU A 114 -39.36 4.90 -33.91
CA GLU A 114 -38.66 6.15 -33.87
C GLU A 114 -38.53 6.74 -32.45
N VAL A 115 -37.31 6.70 -31.90
CA VAL A 115 -37.01 7.16 -30.57
C VAL A 115 -36.23 8.44 -30.73
N VAL A 116 -36.78 9.53 -30.30
CA VAL A 116 -36.01 10.70 -29.87
C VAL A 116 -35.29 10.23 -28.58
N ILE A 117 -34.04 9.84 -28.73
CA ILE A 117 -33.23 9.27 -27.66
C ILE A 117 -32.76 10.41 -26.77
N TYR A 118 -33.49 10.68 -25.69
CA TYR A 118 -32.87 11.22 -24.50
C TYR A 118 -32.12 10.02 -23.86
N ALA A 119 -30.87 9.80 -24.27
CA ALA A 119 -30.05 8.72 -23.74
C ALA A 119 -29.55 9.15 -22.37
N PHE A 120 -30.32 8.91 -21.31
CA PHE A 120 -29.81 8.92 -19.95
C PHE A 120 -28.94 7.68 -19.81
N LYS A 121 -27.64 7.87 -19.69
CA LYS A 121 -26.71 6.79 -19.36
C LYS A 121 -26.98 6.38 -17.92
N ASP A 122 -27.06 5.07 -17.64
CA ASP A 122 -27.16 4.57 -16.26
C ASP A 122 -26.04 5.17 -15.39
N PRO A 123 -26.36 5.74 -14.22
CA PRO A 123 -25.35 6.33 -13.34
C PRO A 123 -24.28 5.32 -12.92
N VAL A 124 -24.66 4.06 -12.69
CA VAL A 124 -23.77 2.97 -12.27
C VAL A 124 -24.25 1.66 -12.92
N TYR A 125 -23.38 1.02 -13.68
CA TYR A 125 -23.68 -0.26 -14.34
C TYR A 125 -22.45 -1.15 -14.47
N TYR A 126 -22.68 -2.45 -14.69
CA TYR A 126 -21.63 -3.40 -15.03
C TYR A 126 -21.51 -3.60 -16.53
N LYS A 127 -20.30 -3.46 -17.07
CA LYS A 127 -19.94 -3.85 -18.42
C LYS A 127 -19.00 -5.05 -18.36
N GLY A 128 -19.52 -6.27 -18.46
CA GLY A 128 -18.77 -7.48 -18.11
C GLY A 128 -18.41 -7.47 -16.62
N ASP A 129 -17.13 -7.62 -16.29
CA ASP A 129 -16.62 -7.57 -14.91
C ASP A 129 -16.22 -6.15 -14.45
N THR A 130 -16.38 -5.15 -15.32
CA THR A 130 -16.04 -3.75 -15.03
C THR A 130 -17.25 -3.01 -14.49
N LEU A 131 -17.11 -2.43 -13.29
CA LEU A 131 -18.09 -1.49 -12.73
C LEU A 131 -17.85 -0.10 -13.32
N VAL A 132 -18.84 0.46 -13.97
CA VAL A 132 -18.78 1.75 -14.66
C VAL A 132 -19.67 2.77 -13.96
N TYR A 133 -19.10 3.92 -13.64
CA TYR A 133 -19.81 5.10 -13.16
C TYR A 133 -19.81 6.16 -14.25
N THR A 134 -20.98 6.64 -14.64
CA THR A 134 -21.12 7.78 -15.57
C THR A 134 -20.86 9.08 -14.82
N ALA A 135 -19.75 9.75 -15.11
CA ALA A 135 -19.30 10.90 -14.30
C ALA A 135 -20.30 12.04 -14.24
N ASP A 136 -20.97 12.34 -15.36
CA ASP A 136 -21.95 13.43 -15.45
C ASP A 136 -23.21 13.20 -14.61
N SER A 137 -23.46 11.97 -14.19
CA SER A 137 -24.56 11.63 -13.28
C SER A 137 -24.28 12.03 -11.81
N PHE A 138 -23.06 12.45 -11.50
CA PHE A 138 -22.64 12.83 -10.14
C PHE A 138 -22.16 14.27 -10.14
N LYS A 139 -23.04 15.19 -9.74
CA LYS A 139 -22.69 16.61 -9.78
C LYS A 139 -21.59 16.96 -8.79
N VAL A 140 -20.58 17.62 -9.29
CA VAL A 140 -19.47 18.22 -8.53
C VAL A 140 -19.47 19.74 -8.72
N LYS A 141 -18.79 20.47 -7.85
CA LYS A 141 -18.66 21.93 -7.99
C LYS A 141 -17.86 22.29 -9.24
N PRO A 142 -18.07 23.50 -9.80
CA PRO A 142 -17.14 24.04 -10.80
C PRO A 142 -15.70 23.95 -10.28
N ASN A 143 -14.75 23.51 -11.13
CA ASN A 143 -13.33 23.30 -10.78
C ASN A 143 -13.05 22.21 -9.72
N ALA A 144 -14.02 21.33 -9.43
CA ALA A 144 -13.79 20.14 -8.65
C ALA A 144 -12.77 19.23 -9.34
N VAL A 145 -11.93 18.59 -8.56
CA VAL A 145 -11.01 17.55 -9.05
C VAL A 145 -11.69 16.19 -9.06
N VAL A 146 -11.07 15.24 -9.74
CA VAL A 146 -11.60 13.86 -9.80
C VAL A 146 -11.80 13.25 -8.41
N GLU A 147 -10.97 13.59 -7.43
CA GLU A 147 -11.15 13.15 -6.04
C GLU A 147 -12.51 13.57 -5.48
N ASP A 148 -12.96 14.79 -5.74
CA ASP A 148 -14.28 15.25 -5.32
C ASP A 148 -15.41 14.45 -5.99
N LEU A 149 -15.22 14.06 -7.25
CA LEU A 149 -16.13 13.16 -7.95
C LEU A 149 -16.12 11.78 -7.29
N LEU A 150 -14.95 11.20 -7.04
CA LEU A 150 -14.82 9.86 -6.46
C LEU A 150 -15.49 9.76 -5.08
N ARG A 151 -15.38 10.79 -4.24
CA ARG A 151 -16.07 10.85 -2.94
C ARG A 151 -17.60 10.76 -3.07
N LYS A 152 -18.16 11.13 -4.22
CA LYS A 152 -19.60 11.04 -4.49
C LYS A 152 -20.02 9.70 -5.09
N LEU A 153 -19.08 8.91 -5.61
CA LEU A 153 -19.38 7.64 -6.23
C LEU A 153 -19.74 6.56 -5.18
N PRO A 154 -20.85 5.84 -5.37
CA PRO A 154 -21.27 4.82 -4.43
C PRO A 154 -20.25 3.67 -4.35
N GLY A 155 -19.78 3.38 -3.11
CA GLY A 155 -18.84 2.29 -2.85
C GLY A 155 -17.37 2.63 -3.09
N ILE A 156 -17.08 3.88 -3.39
CA ILE A 156 -15.73 4.42 -3.40
C ILE A 156 -15.53 5.24 -2.13
N LYS A 157 -14.41 5.03 -1.45
CA LYS A 157 -13.93 5.82 -0.31
C LYS A 157 -12.60 6.44 -0.70
N VAL A 158 -12.43 7.71 -0.39
CA VAL A 158 -11.14 8.40 -0.51
C VAL A 158 -10.83 8.99 0.86
N ASP A 159 -9.77 8.52 1.51
CA ASP A 159 -9.37 9.02 2.83
C ASP A 159 -8.75 10.43 2.76
N ALA A 160 -8.36 10.97 3.90
CA ALA A 160 -7.74 12.30 3.98
C ALA A 160 -6.40 12.38 3.25
N GLN A 161 -5.70 11.27 3.11
CA GLN A 161 -4.43 11.15 2.40
C GLN A 161 -4.64 10.99 0.89
N GLY A 162 -5.86 10.65 0.43
CA GLY A 162 -6.23 10.43 -0.96
C GLY A 162 -6.13 8.96 -1.40
N LYS A 163 -5.93 8.03 -0.48
CA LYS A 163 -5.98 6.60 -0.75
C LYS A 163 -7.40 6.20 -1.11
N ILE A 164 -7.55 5.48 -2.21
CA ILE A 164 -8.85 5.08 -2.74
C ILE A 164 -9.12 3.64 -2.39
N THR A 165 -10.28 3.38 -1.84
CA THR A 165 -10.83 2.04 -1.75
C THR A 165 -12.12 1.97 -2.57
N SER A 166 -12.28 0.91 -3.32
CA SER A 166 -13.51 0.62 -4.05
C SER A 166 -14.03 -0.73 -3.61
N GLN A 167 -15.31 -0.77 -3.18
CA GLN A 167 -15.96 -1.98 -2.71
C GLN A 167 -15.22 -2.65 -1.53
N GLY A 168 -14.59 -1.85 -0.66
CA GLY A 168 -13.80 -2.33 0.47
C GLY A 168 -12.39 -2.83 0.13
N LYS A 169 -12.00 -2.81 -1.16
CA LYS A 169 -10.65 -3.14 -1.62
C LYS A 169 -9.89 -1.89 -2.00
N GLU A 170 -8.61 -1.89 -1.70
CA GLU A 170 -7.71 -0.83 -2.14
C GLU A 170 -7.59 -0.81 -3.67
N VAL A 171 -7.71 0.37 -4.26
CA VAL A 171 -7.42 0.61 -5.66
C VAL A 171 -5.92 0.82 -5.79
N SER A 172 -5.23 -0.20 -6.27
CA SER A 172 -3.77 -0.19 -6.39
C SER A 172 -3.27 0.60 -7.61
N GLN A 173 -4.14 0.86 -8.58
CA GLN A 173 -3.75 1.54 -9.82
C GLN A 173 -4.88 2.39 -10.38
N VAL A 174 -4.59 3.64 -10.77
CA VAL A 174 -5.49 4.50 -11.54
C VAL A 174 -4.91 4.75 -12.92
N LEU A 175 -5.70 4.41 -13.93
CA LEU A 175 -5.40 4.65 -15.34
C LEU A 175 -6.17 5.87 -15.86
N VAL A 176 -5.64 6.53 -16.85
CA VAL A 176 -6.33 7.58 -17.59
C VAL A 176 -6.38 7.19 -19.07
N ASP A 177 -7.59 6.97 -19.59
CA ASP A 177 -7.85 6.41 -20.93
C ASP A 177 -7.17 5.04 -21.15
N GLY A 178 -7.07 4.21 -20.11
CA GLY A 178 -6.45 2.89 -20.17
C GLY A 178 -4.93 2.90 -20.11
N ASP A 179 -4.30 4.06 -20.03
CA ASP A 179 -2.86 4.21 -19.90
C ASP A 179 -2.49 4.53 -18.45
N GLU A 180 -1.39 4.01 -17.97
CA GLU A 180 -0.80 4.43 -16.71
C GLU A 180 -0.48 5.92 -16.79
N PHE A 181 -1.02 6.68 -15.86
CA PHE A 181 -0.80 8.11 -15.79
C PHE A 181 0.06 8.39 -14.58
N PHE A 182 1.32 8.68 -14.79
CA PHE A 182 2.34 8.87 -13.76
C PHE A 182 2.59 7.67 -12.83
N GLY A 183 2.70 6.46 -13.37
CA GLY A 183 2.77 5.24 -12.59
C GLY A 183 1.38 4.80 -12.09
N SER A 184 1.34 4.02 -11.03
CA SER A 184 0.10 3.43 -10.52
C SER A 184 -0.65 4.28 -9.50
N ASP A 185 -0.22 5.55 -9.22
CA ASP A 185 -0.83 6.34 -8.16
C ASP A 185 -2.21 6.90 -8.49
N PRO A 186 -3.20 6.55 -7.67
CA PRO A 186 -4.53 7.09 -7.77
C PRO A 186 -4.63 8.60 -7.62
N THR A 187 -3.86 9.19 -6.68
CA THR A 187 -4.11 10.55 -6.21
C THR A 187 -3.73 11.64 -7.19
N VAL A 188 -2.84 11.32 -8.13
CA VAL A 188 -2.43 12.31 -9.12
C VAL A 188 -3.47 12.56 -10.16
N ALA A 189 -4.01 11.51 -10.70
CA ALA A 189 -5.14 11.66 -11.59
C ALA A 189 -6.29 12.32 -10.82
N THR A 190 -6.51 11.91 -9.57
CA THR A 190 -7.71 12.33 -8.83
C THR A 190 -7.61 13.73 -8.23
N LYS A 191 -6.43 14.15 -7.78
CA LYS A 191 -6.26 15.51 -7.19
C LYS A 191 -5.96 16.61 -8.20
N ASN A 192 -5.59 16.25 -9.44
CA ASN A 192 -5.15 17.25 -10.43
C ASN A 192 -5.97 17.25 -11.72
N LEU A 193 -6.68 16.19 -12.05
CA LEU A 193 -7.61 16.22 -13.18
C LEU A 193 -8.94 16.86 -12.77
N ALA A 194 -9.47 17.71 -13.66
CA ALA A 194 -10.80 18.28 -13.45
C ALA A 194 -11.87 17.18 -13.56
N ALA A 195 -12.75 17.11 -12.57
CA ALA A 195 -13.86 16.15 -12.57
C ALA A 195 -14.75 16.28 -13.81
N GLN A 196 -14.99 17.49 -14.28
CA GLN A 196 -15.78 17.77 -15.48
C GLN A 196 -15.17 17.19 -16.76
N GLY A 197 -13.85 16.95 -16.77
CA GLY A 197 -13.13 16.32 -17.88
C GLY A 197 -13.30 14.80 -17.94
N VAL A 198 -13.90 14.18 -16.94
CA VAL A 198 -14.11 12.71 -16.90
C VAL A 198 -15.45 12.35 -17.56
N GLU A 199 -15.44 11.38 -18.48
CA GLU A 199 -16.62 10.77 -19.07
C GLU A 199 -17.18 9.68 -18.17
N SER A 200 -16.30 8.78 -17.71
CA SER A 200 -16.67 7.68 -16.81
C SER A 200 -15.52 7.21 -15.94
N VAL A 201 -15.86 6.69 -14.76
CA VAL A 201 -14.94 5.98 -13.88
C VAL A 201 -15.23 4.50 -13.97
N GLN A 202 -14.24 3.71 -14.36
CA GLN A 202 -14.34 2.28 -14.57
C GLN A 202 -13.48 1.55 -13.53
N VAL A 203 -14.09 0.63 -12.78
CA VAL A 203 -13.37 -0.15 -11.76
C VAL A 203 -13.44 -1.62 -12.10
N TYR A 204 -12.31 -2.28 -12.18
CA TYR A 204 -12.20 -3.70 -12.52
C TYR A 204 -10.98 -4.33 -11.85
N GLU A 205 -10.96 -5.65 -11.80
CA GLU A 205 -9.83 -6.41 -11.34
C GLU A 205 -8.95 -6.81 -12.51
N LYS A 206 -7.69 -6.45 -12.43
CA LYS A 206 -6.65 -6.86 -13.37
C LYS A 206 -5.90 -8.05 -12.77
N LYS A 207 -5.83 -9.15 -13.49
CA LYS A 207 -5.00 -10.30 -13.12
C LYS A 207 -3.52 -9.89 -13.25
N ASN A 208 -2.72 -10.22 -12.26
CA ASN A 208 -1.27 -10.09 -12.37
C ASN A 208 -0.75 -11.16 -13.34
N GLU A 209 -0.60 -10.80 -14.59
CA GLU A 209 -0.14 -11.70 -15.64
C GLU A 209 1.33 -12.11 -15.49
N ASN A 210 2.05 -11.48 -14.58
CA ASN A 210 3.47 -11.74 -14.31
C ASN A 210 3.68 -12.60 -13.06
N ALA A 211 2.60 -13.00 -12.36
CA ALA A 211 2.70 -13.92 -11.26
C ALA A 211 3.18 -15.29 -11.76
N ALA A 212 4.48 -15.53 -11.59
CA ALA A 212 5.13 -16.80 -11.98
C ALA A 212 4.63 -17.97 -11.15
N ASP A 213 3.91 -17.74 -10.06
CA ASP A 213 3.67 -18.72 -9.00
C ASP A 213 2.23 -19.21 -8.85
N GLY A 214 1.45 -19.20 -9.92
CA GLY A 214 0.09 -19.76 -9.87
C GLY A 214 -0.88 -18.96 -9.00
N GLU A 215 -0.44 -17.88 -8.40
CA GLU A 215 -1.26 -16.92 -7.72
C GLU A 215 -1.90 -16.02 -8.77
N GLU A 216 -3.18 -16.20 -9.00
CA GLU A 216 -3.98 -15.19 -9.67
C GLU A 216 -4.16 -14.02 -8.69
N GLU A 217 -3.09 -13.28 -8.37
CA GLU A 217 -3.25 -11.99 -7.72
C GLU A 217 -4.00 -11.06 -8.65
N THR A 218 -5.16 -10.66 -8.23
CA THR A 218 -5.91 -9.62 -8.91
C THR A 218 -5.71 -8.32 -8.17
N THR A 219 -5.23 -7.31 -8.87
CA THR A 219 -5.16 -5.94 -8.36
C THR A 219 -6.41 -5.17 -8.79
N GLN A 220 -6.96 -4.34 -7.91
CA GLN A 220 -8.09 -3.50 -8.26
C GLN A 220 -7.61 -2.26 -8.99
N VAL A 221 -8.08 -2.07 -10.21
CA VAL A 221 -7.70 -0.97 -11.09
C VAL A 221 -8.88 -0.06 -11.32
N MET A 222 -8.64 1.25 -11.28
CA MET A 222 -9.59 2.28 -11.65
C MET A 222 -9.13 2.96 -12.94
N ASN A 223 -9.96 3.01 -13.97
CA ASN A 223 -9.67 3.73 -15.20
C ASN A 223 -10.57 4.96 -15.32
N LEU A 224 -9.96 6.12 -15.41
CA LEU A 224 -10.62 7.40 -15.65
C LEU A 224 -10.68 7.62 -17.16
N LYS A 225 -11.84 7.43 -17.77
CA LYS A 225 -12.03 7.73 -19.16
C LYS A 225 -12.34 9.23 -19.33
N LEU A 226 -11.51 9.92 -20.08
CA LEU A 226 -11.68 11.35 -20.31
C LEU A 226 -12.60 11.66 -21.49
N LYS A 227 -13.32 12.78 -21.41
CA LYS A 227 -14.00 13.40 -22.54
C LYS A 227 -12.96 13.84 -23.59
N GLU A 228 -13.33 13.82 -24.86
CA GLU A 228 -12.39 14.16 -25.95
C GLU A 228 -11.78 15.55 -25.81
N ASP A 229 -12.54 16.52 -25.30
CA ASP A 229 -12.07 17.89 -25.10
C ASP A 229 -11.07 18.00 -23.93
N ALA A 230 -11.17 17.12 -22.94
CA ALA A 230 -10.25 17.07 -21.80
C ALA A 230 -8.91 16.40 -22.12
N LYS A 231 -8.78 15.76 -23.29
CA LYS A 231 -7.53 15.14 -23.77
C LYS A 231 -6.54 16.18 -24.35
N LYS A 232 -6.87 17.45 -24.30
CA LYS A 232 -6.02 18.54 -24.82
C LYS A 232 -5.99 19.70 -23.83
N GLY A 233 -4.78 20.15 -23.45
CA GLY A 233 -4.63 21.29 -22.55
C GLY A 233 -3.39 21.17 -21.67
N TYR A 234 -3.25 22.13 -20.76
CA TYR A 234 -2.24 22.10 -19.72
C TYR A 234 -2.90 22.36 -18.37
N PHE A 235 -2.38 21.77 -17.32
CA PHE A 235 -2.85 21.95 -15.95
C PHE A 235 -1.72 21.71 -14.97
N GLY A 236 -1.83 22.30 -13.79
CA GLY A 236 -0.81 22.12 -12.76
C GLY A 236 -1.03 23.02 -11.55
N LYS A 237 -0.01 23.05 -10.71
CA LYS A 237 0.04 23.88 -9.52
C LYS A 237 1.45 24.34 -9.22
N VAL A 238 1.56 25.51 -8.59
CA VAL A 238 2.76 26.03 -7.94
C VAL A 238 2.37 26.34 -6.50
N SER A 239 3.13 25.86 -5.53
CA SER A 239 2.87 26.08 -4.12
C SER A 239 4.15 26.41 -3.38
N GLY A 240 4.09 27.41 -2.50
CA GLY A 240 5.14 27.72 -1.54
C GLY A 240 4.54 27.82 -0.15
N ALA A 241 5.26 27.32 0.86
CA ALA A 241 4.88 27.45 2.25
C ALA A 241 6.10 27.76 3.12
N SER A 242 5.93 28.60 4.14
CA SER A 242 7.01 28.91 5.09
C SER A 242 6.41 29.36 6.43
N ASP A 243 7.19 29.15 7.50
CA ASP A 243 7.01 29.78 8.81
C ASP A 243 7.81 31.08 8.93
N PHE A 244 8.56 31.44 7.86
CA PHE A 244 9.48 32.57 7.79
C PHE A 244 10.69 32.47 8.75
N GLN A 245 10.95 31.31 9.32
CA GLN A 245 12.08 31.03 10.20
C GLN A 245 12.85 29.77 9.78
N ASN A 246 12.30 28.59 10.07
CA ASN A 246 13.00 27.34 9.97
C ASN A 246 12.42 26.38 8.91
N PHE A 247 11.10 26.43 8.70
CA PHE A 247 10.40 25.49 7.86
C PHE A 247 9.95 26.09 6.54
N HIS A 248 10.19 25.36 5.47
CA HIS A 248 9.80 25.78 4.12
C HIS A 248 9.44 24.58 3.26
N GLU A 249 8.50 24.81 2.34
CA GLU A 249 8.12 23.85 1.30
C GLU A 249 7.95 24.59 -0.01
N GLY A 250 8.39 24.00 -1.09
CA GLY A 250 8.18 24.45 -2.46
C GLY A 250 7.73 23.30 -3.32
N GLU A 251 6.68 23.47 -4.12
CA GLU A 251 6.14 22.44 -4.99
C GLU A 251 5.74 23.03 -6.34
N ILE A 252 6.16 22.36 -7.41
CA ILE A 252 5.79 22.69 -8.79
C ILE A 252 5.32 21.41 -9.47
N LEU A 253 4.19 21.46 -10.13
CA LEU A 253 3.67 20.40 -10.98
C LEU A 253 3.06 21.05 -12.24
N ALA A 254 3.55 20.65 -13.41
CA ALA A 254 3.03 21.10 -14.70
C ALA A 254 2.80 19.91 -15.63
N ASN A 255 1.63 19.86 -16.23
CA ASN A 255 1.22 18.80 -17.15
C ASN A 255 0.72 19.40 -18.47
N LYS A 256 1.02 18.74 -19.58
CA LYS A 256 0.53 19.05 -20.93
C LYS A 256 0.03 17.82 -21.63
N PHE A 257 -1.20 17.84 -22.07
CA PHE A 257 -1.83 16.76 -22.83
C PHE A 257 -2.11 17.20 -24.27
N LYS A 258 -1.85 16.31 -25.23
CA LYS A 258 -2.18 16.50 -26.63
C LYS A 258 -2.52 15.13 -27.25
N GLY A 259 -3.76 14.69 -27.09
CA GLY A 259 -4.19 13.35 -27.50
C GLY A 259 -3.48 12.24 -26.72
N SER A 260 -2.70 11.41 -27.41
CA SER A 260 -1.89 10.35 -26.76
C SER A 260 -0.66 10.87 -26.04
N GLN A 261 -0.18 12.06 -26.43
CA GLN A 261 1.02 12.65 -25.83
C GLN A 261 0.68 13.26 -24.47
N LYS A 262 1.43 12.81 -23.46
CA LYS A 262 1.34 13.30 -22.07
C LYS A 262 2.74 13.68 -21.61
N VAL A 263 2.91 14.91 -21.18
CA VAL A 263 4.19 15.44 -20.66
C VAL A 263 3.94 15.98 -19.26
N SER A 264 4.81 15.69 -18.33
CA SER A 264 4.76 16.26 -16.99
C SER A 264 6.14 16.61 -16.46
N VAL A 265 6.20 17.67 -15.67
CA VAL A 265 7.39 18.08 -14.91
C VAL A 265 6.96 18.37 -13.49
N PHE A 266 7.78 17.94 -12.53
CA PHE A 266 7.55 18.20 -11.13
C PHE A 266 8.84 18.51 -10.37
N ALA A 267 8.72 19.30 -9.32
CA ALA A 267 9.77 19.53 -8.33
C ALA A 267 9.14 19.74 -6.95
N LEU A 268 9.79 19.23 -5.92
CA LEU A 268 9.45 19.39 -4.50
C LEU A 268 10.73 19.64 -3.71
N ALA A 269 10.73 20.68 -2.90
CA ALA A 269 11.76 20.92 -1.89
C ALA A 269 11.05 21.11 -0.55
N SER A 270 11.48 20.41 0.50
CA SER A 270 10.85 20.47 1.82
C SER A 270 11.84 20.11 2.92
N ASN A 271 11.73 20.76 4.05
CA ASN A 271 12.38 20.38 5.31
C ASN A 271 11.37 20.14 6.44
N THR A 272 10.14 19.81 6.09
CA THR A 272 9.07 19.41 7.00
C THR A 272 8.86 17.89 6.95
N PRO A 273 8.04 17.29 7.83
CA PRO A 273 7.68 15.87 7.75
C PRO A 273 7.05 15.47 6.42
N LYS A 274 6.55 16.44 5.64
CA LYS A 274 6.12 16.25 4.27
C LYS A 274 7.34 15.97 3.36
N SER A 275 7.97 14.85 3.56
CA SER A 275 9.17 14.42 2.81
C SER A 275 8.87 13.96 1.38
N GLY A 276 7.68 14.14 0.89
CA GLY A 276 7.24 13.74 -0.44
C GLY A 276 5.91 14.35 -0.82
N PHE A 277 5.58 14.22 -2.07
CA PHE A 277 4.20 14.20 -2.51
C PHE A 277 3.48 13.15 -1.66
N GLY A 278 2.19 13.26 -1.41
CA GLY A 278 1.46 12.28 -0.60
C GLY A 278 1.74 10.83 -1.04
N TRP A 279 1.34 9.84 -0.29
CA TRP A 279 1.59 8.41 -0.61
C TRP A 279 1.32 8.10 -2.08
N GLY A 280 0.31 8.69 -2.61
CA GLY A 280 -0.05 8.66 -3.96
C GLY A 280 0.94 9.32 -4.91
N ASP A 281 1.63 10.34 -4.52
CA ASP A 281 2.63 11.02 -5.35
C ASP A 281 3.93 10.19 -5.45
N MET A 282 4.26 9.34 -4.48
CA MET A 282 5.47 8.49 -4.50
C MET A 282 5.37 7.38 -5.54
N TYR A 283 4.24 6.70 -5.61
CA TYR A 283 3.94 5.73 -6.68
C TYR A 283 3.91 6.39 -8.07
N LYS A 284 3.39 7.59 -8.12
CA LYS A 284 3.14 8.41 -9.30
C LYS A 284 4.37 8.67 -10.15
N TYR A 285 5.42 9.07 -9.47
CA TYR A 285 6.64 9.51 -10.15
C TYR A 285 7.69 8.40 -10.23
N GLY A 286 7.30 7.14 -9.91
CA GLY A 286 8.27 6.06 -9.74
C GLY A 286 9.20 6.35 -8.56
N LEU A 287 8.71 7.14 -7.60
CA LEU A 287 9.42 7.52 -6.37
C LEU A 287 9.13 6.57 -5.22
N ASP A 288 8.24 5.58 -5.43
CA ASP A 288 8.14 4.43 -4.57
C ASP A 288 9.54 3.83 -4.50
N ASN A 289 10.13 4.00 -3.37
CA ASN A 289 11.38 3.34 -3.12
C ASN A 289 11.13 1.84 -3.31
N GLU A 290 11.79 1.26 -4.31
CA GLU A 290 11.91 -0.20 -4.41
C GLU A 290 12.47 -0.80 -3.10
N SER A 291 13.00 0.04 -2.20
CA SER A 291 13.38 -0.32 -0.82
C SER A 291 12.24 -0.87 0.04
N ASN A 292 10.98 -0.65 -0.30
CA ASN A 292 9.83 -1.24 0.40
C ASN A 292 9.24 -2.45 -0.34
N MET A 293 9.76 -2.78 -1.50
CA MET A 293 9.47 -3.99 -2.25
C MET A 293 10.77 -4.73 -2.49
N GLN A 294 11.04 -5.77 -1.76
CA GLN A 294 12.05 -6.75 -2.14
C GLN A 294 11.36 -7.78 -3.04
N GLU A 295 11.88 -7.91 -4.24
CA GLU A 295 11.56 -9.04 -5.10
C GLU A 295 12.33 -10.23 -4.52
N GLY A 296 11.61 -11.22 -3.98
CA GLY A 296 12.20 -12.47 -3.52
C GLY A 296 12.94 -13.17 -4.66
N GLU A 297 13.79 -14.10 -4.33
CA GLU A 297 14.57 -14.88 -5.31
C GLU A 297 13.70 -15.62 -6.34
N ASP A 298 12.44 -15.80 -6.01
CA ASP A 298 11.38 -16.44 -6.81
C ASP A 298 10.59 -15.47 -7.68
N GLY A 299 10.93 -14.17 -7.67
CA GLY A 299 10.23 -13.13 -8.40
C GLY A 299 8.98 -12.61 -7.68
N GLU A 300 8.71 -13.07 -6.46
CA GLU A 300 7.65 -12.53 -5.62
C GLU A 300 8.05 -11.17 -5.03
N ARG A 301 7.09 -10.26 -4.96
CA ARG A 301 7.29 -8.94 -4.37
C ARG A 301 6.68 -8.89 -2.99
N TYR A 302 7.55 -8.76 -1.98
CA TYR A 302 7.14 -8.59 -0.59
C TYR A 302 7.07 -7.11 -0.23
N TRP A 303 5.95 -6.70 0.33
CA TRP A 303 5.78 -5.36 0.89
C TRP A 303 6.35 -5.33 2.30
N PHE A 304 7.43 -4.59 2.50
CA PHE A 304 7.85 -4.23 3.85
C PHE A 304 7.15 -2.93 4.23
N TYR A 305 6.23 -3.04 5.16
CA TYR A 305 5.58 -1.87 5.75
C TYR A 305 6.60 -1.18 6.65
N ASN A 306 7.33 -0.20 6.11
CA ASN A 306 8.27 0.56 6.90
C ASN A 306 7.50 1.69 7.61
N ASN A 307 7.18 1.50 8.89
CA ASN A 307 6.56 2.49 9.76
C ASN A 307 7.48 3.69 10.11
N ASN A 308 8.66 3.78 9.52
CA ASN A 308 9.68 4.79 9.84
C ASN A 308 9.35 6.21 9.34
N ARG A 309 8.09 6.52 9.08
CA ARG A 309 7.66 7.80 8.50
C ARG A 309 7.84 9.01 9.41
N ASN A 310 7.90 8.80 10.71
CA ASN A 310 7.97 9.86 11.70
C ASN A 310 9.29 9.86 12.47
N GLN A 311 10.36 9.27 11.93
CA GLN A 311 11.63 9.21 12.60
C GLN A 311 12.61 10.21 11.98
N GLY A 312 13.07 11.17 12.80
CA GLY A 312 14.04 12.17 12.40
C GLY A 312 13.48 13.42 11.71
N VAL A 313 14.38 14.30 11.34
CA VAL A 313 14.13 15.57 10.66
C VAL A 313 14.60 15.45 9.21
N PRO A 314 13.67 15.30 8.25
CA PRO A 314 14.02 15.15 6.84
C PRO A 314 14.29 16.50 6.17
N GLN A 315 15.19 16.50 5.18
CA GLN A 315 15.30 17.54 4.16
C GLN A 315 15.26 16.85 2.79
N THR A 316 14.29 17.20 1.97
CA THR A 316 14.02 16.48 0.73
C THR A 316 14.03 17.42 -0.46
N LEU A 317 14.75 17.05 -1.51
CA LEU A 317 14.64 17.62 -2.85
C LEU A 317 14.32 16.51 -3.84
N LYS A 318 13.17 16.60 -4.51
CA LYS A 318 12.75 15.66 -5.54
C LYS A 318 12.37 16.41 -6.79
N SER A 319 12.79 15.92 -7.95
CA SER A 319 12.37 16.48 -9.24
C SER A 319 12.32 15.41 -10.30
N GLY A 320 11.60 15.67 -11.37
CA GLY A 320 11.58 14.75 -12.49
C GLY A 320 10.67 15.18 -13.63
N PHE A 321 10.70 14.38 -14.67
CA PHE A 321 9.81 14.53 -15.79
C PHE A 321 9.25 13.18 -16.24
N TYR A 322 8.10 13.24 -16.89
CA TYR A 322 7.42 12.11 -17.49
C TYR A 322 7.02 12.45 -18.91
N TYR A 323 7.21 11.50 -19.81
CA TYR A 323 6.78 11.56 -21.20
C TYR A 323 6.09 10.26 -21.58
N ASN A 324 4.92 10.32 -22.18
CA ASN A 324 4.22 9.16 -22.73
C ASN A 324 3.57 9.56 -24.06
N ASP A 325 3.74 8.72 -25.08
CA ASP A 325 3.11 8.93 -26.39
C ASP A 325 2.91 7.63 -27.15
N LYS A 326 2.09 7.71 -28.21
CA LYS A 326 1.94 6.65 -29.19
C LYS A 326 2.78 6.95 -30.43
N ILE A 327 3.71 6.07 -30.73
CA ILE A 327 4.52 6.12 -31.94
C ILE A 327 3.79 5.29 -33.02
N GLY A 328 3.16 5.97 -33.96
CA GLY A 328 2.28 5.34 -34.94
C GLY A 328 1.01 4.71 -34.32
N LYS A 329 0.51 3.63 -34.92
CA LYS A 329 -0.75 2.99 -34.45
C LYS A 329 -0.54 1.83 -33.48
N LYS A 330 0.67 1.29 -33.38
CA LYS A 330 0.92 0.00 -32.72
C LYS A 330 1.83 0.08 -31.51
N THR A 331 2.61 1.16 -31.37
CA THR A 331 3.64 1.26 -30.35
C THR A 331 3.34 2.39 -29.37
N LYS A 332 3.46 2.12 -28.07
CA LYS A 332 3.42 3.10 -26.98
C LYS A 332 4.80 3.22 -26.37
N LEU A 333 5.21 4.43 -26.07
CA LEU A 333 6.48 4.76 -25.43
C LEU A 333 6.23 5.60 -24.20
N GLY A 334 6.74 5.17 -23.06
CA GLY A 334 6.81 5.93 -21.82
C GLY A 334 8.26 6.10 -21.38
N VAL A 335 8.61 7.29 -20.91
CA VAL A 335 9.91 7.61 -20.31
C VAL A 335 9.66 8.41 -19.04
N ASN A 336 10.33 8.04 -17.98
CA ASN A 336 10.24 8.69 -16.68
C ASN A 336 11.67 8.86 -16.14
N TYR A 337 11.98 10.05 -15.67
CA TYR A 337 13.21 10.36 -14.95
C TYR A 337 12.87 10.99 -13.60
N THR A 338 13.55 10.54 -12.55
CA THR A 338 13.41 11.09 -11.21
C THR A 338 14.78 11.31 -10.58
N TYR A 339 14.92 12.45 -9.93
CA TYR A 339 16.02 12.80 -9.05
C TYR A 339 15.48 12.89 -7.63
N ASN A 340 16.17 12.28 -6.68
CA ASN A 340 15.84 12.38 -5.27
C ASN A 340 17.11 12.61 -4.46
N ASN A 341 17.08 13.62 -3.59
CA ASN A 341 18.11 13.88 -2.60
C ASN A 341 17.42 14.06 -1.26
N ASN A 342 17.73 13.20 -0.32
CA ASN A 342 17.13 13.19 1.01
C ASN A 342 18.22 13.17 2.08
N LEU A 343 18.18 14.14 2.97
CA LEU A 343 18.98 14.18 4.19
C LEU A 343 18.04 13.92 5.37
N LEU A 344 18.36 12.94 6.19
CA LEU A 344 17.64 12.59 7.40
C LEU A 344 18.58 12.74 8.62
N LYS A 345 18.14 13.50 9.60
CA LYS A 345 18.81 13.60 10.91
C LYS A 345 17.90 13.00 11.96
N ALA A 346 18.36 11.97 12.66
CA ALA A 346 17.57 11.29 13.66
C ALA A 346 18.37 11.09 14.93
N ASN A 347 17.80 11.48 16.06
CA ASN A 347 18.29 11.16 17.40
C ASN A 347 17.30 10.19 18.04
N SER A 348 17.79 9.05 18.51
CA SER A 348 16.94 8.08 19.19
C SER A 348 17.54 7.63 20.50
N SER A 349 16.67 7.22 21.41
CA SER A 349 17.05 6.52 22.64
C SER A 349 16.24 5.23 22.73
N THR A 350 16.93 4.14 23.02
CA THR A 350 16.31 2.81 23.15
C THR A 350 16.70 2.22 24.48
N ARG A 351 15.70 1.87 25.29
CA ARG A 351 15.89 1.07 26.49
C ARG A 351 15.48 -0.36 26.20
N SER A 352 16.42 -1.29 26.27
CA SER A 352 16.16 -2.71 26.06
C SER A 352 16.39 -3.49 27.35
N GLN A 353 15.39 -4.31 27.71
CA GLN A 353 15.46 -5.20 28.86
C GLN A 353 15.70 -6.62 28.34
N PHE A 354 16.78 -7.25 28.83
CA PHE A 354 17.18 -8.59 28.45
C PHE A 354 16.85 -9.56 29.59
N PHE A 355 16.10 -10.61 29.25
CA PHE A 355 15.65 -11.63 30.20
C PHE A 355 16.35 -12.93 29.88
N LEU A 356 17.42 -13.25 30.62
CA LEU A 356 18.18 -14.51 30.52
C LEU A 356 17.81 -15.42 31.68
N ALA A 357 18.12 -16.71 31.55
CA ALA A 357 17.80 -17.70 32.58
C ALA A 357 18.49 -17.37 33.90
N ASP A 358 19.76 -16.94 33.87
CA ASP A 358 20.60 -16.76 35.05
C ASP A 358 20.78 -15.30 35.46
N THR A 359 20.49 -14.34 34.53
CA THR A 359 20.70 -12.92 34.82
C THR A 359 19.82 -12.04 33.95
N ASN A 360 19.45 -10.88 34.45
CA ASN A 360 18.78 -9.84 33.70
C ASN A 360 19.68 -8.61 33.64
N TYR A 361 19.65 -7.91 32.52
CA TYR A 361 20.31 -6.61 32.42
C TYR A 361 19.52 -5.69 31.51
N VAL A 362 19.84 -4.42 31.54
CA VAL A 362 19.24 -3.38 30.72
C VAL A 362 20.32 -2.72 29.88
N THR A 363 19.99 -2.39 28.64
CA THR A 363 20.84 -1.49 27.86
C THR A 363 20.09 -0.19 27.60
N ASP A 364 20.76 0.93 27.85
CA ASP A 364 20.35 2.26 27.43
C ASP A 364 21.24 2.68 26.26
N ASN A 365 20.65 2.76 25.11
CA ASN A 365 21.30 3.11 23.85
C ASN A 365 20.83 4.47 23.36
N THR A 366 21.76 5.42 23.18
CA THR A 366 21.50 6.68 22.48
C THR A 366 22.19 6.66 21.15
N TYR A 367 21.48 7.10 20.14
CA TYR A 367 21.90 6.98 18.76
C TYR A 367 21.62 8.28 18.01
N GLU A 368 22.65 8.83 17.39
CA GLU A 368 22.56 9.96 16.47
C GLU A 368 22.93 9.47 15.07
N ASN A 369 22.01 9.64 14.14
CA ASN A 369 22.18 9.21 12.74
C ASN A 369 21.95 10.40 11.81
N ILE A 370 22.94 10.62 10.92
CA ILE A 370 22.82 11.55 9.81
C ILE A 370 22.96 10.72 8.53
N GLN A 371 21.87 10.64 7.75
CA GLN A 371 21.84 9.86 6.53
C GLN A 371 21.53 10.76 5.34
N LYS A 372 22.38 10.75 4.33
CA LYS A 372 22.17 11.42 3.05
C LYS A 372 22.05 10.37 1.94
N ASN A 373 20.97 10.46 1.18
CA ASN A 373 20.73 9.58 0.04
C ASN A 373 20.43 10.40 -1.21
N GLU A 374 21.17 10.18 -2.28
CA GLU A 374 20.99 10.77 -3.59
C GLU A 374 20.74 9.67 -4.61
N SER A 375 19.72 9.81 -5.45
CA SER A 375 19.43 8.83 -6.49
C SER A 375 18.91 9.46 -7.77
N HIS A 376 19.34 8.88 -8.89
CA HIS A 376 18.82 9.14 -10.22
C HIS A 376 18.16 7.87 -10.73
N ALA A 377 16.90 7.93 -11.14
CA ALA A 377 16.20 6.79 -11.70
C ALA A 377 15.63 7.15 -13.09
N ILE A 378 15.89 6.28 -14.06
CA ILE A 378 15.35 6.36 -15.42
C ILE A 378 14.56 5.09 -15.67
N ASN A 379 13.28 5.24 -15.98
CA ASN A 379 12.42 4.13 -16.37
C ASN A 379 11.93 4.35 -17.80
N PHE A 380 12.03 3.33 -18.59
CA PHE A 380 11.57 3.31 -19.97
C PHE A 380 10.56 2.16 -20.14
N LYS A 381 9.43 2.41 -20.79
CA LYS A 381 8.43 1.40 -21.10
C LYS A 381 8.04 1.48 -22.57
N LEU A 382 8.26 0.40 -23.30
CA LEU A 382 7.83 0.23 -24.67
C LEU A 382 6.82 -0.91 -24.73
N THR A 383 5.63 -0.64 -25.25
CA THR A 383 4.64 -1.67 -25.54
C THR A 383 4.30 -1.60 -27.02
N SER A 384 4.52 -2.67 -27.77
CA SER A 384 4.29 -2.71 -29.22
C SER A 384 3.50 -3.95 -29.66
N ASN A 385 2.42 -3.72 -30.38
CA ASN A 385 1.68 -4.78 -31.08
C ASN A 385 2.41 -5.07 -32.41
N LEU A 386 3.28 -6.08 -32.44
CA LEU A 386 4.04 -6.47 -33.64
C LEU A 386 3.06 -6.88 -34.76
N ASP A 387 2.06 -7.67 -34.38
CA ASP A 387 0.90 -8.00 -35.21
C ASP A 387 -0.39 -8.05 -34.35
N SER A 388 -1.52 -8.49 -34.92
CA SER A 388 -2.81 -8.58 -34.20
C SER A 388 -2.84 -9.60 -33.06
N LEU A 389 -1.84 -10.50 -33.00
CA LEU A 389 -1.77 -11.61 -32.05
C LEU A 389 -0.50 -11.57 -31.20
N THR A 390 0.44 -10.70 -31.51
CA THR A 390 1.75 -10.64 -30.84
C THR A 390 1.98 -9.27 -30.22
N GLU A 391 2.22 -9.23 -28.92
CA GLU A 391 2.57 -8.05 -28.15
C GLU A 391 3.96 -8.20 -27.54
N LEU A 392 4.78 -7.17 -27.71
CA LEU A 392 6.09 -7.04 -27.08
C LEU A 392 6.05 -5.89 -26.08
N GLU A 393 6.51 -6.17 -24.86
CA GLU A 393 6.71 -5.18 -23.80
C GLU A 393 8.18 -5.20 -23.35
N LEU A 394 8.80 -4.02 -23.26
CA LEU A 394 10.17 -3.83 -22.79
C LEU A 394 10.17 -2.74 -21.71
N GLU A 395 10.75 -3.04 -20.55
CA GLU A 395 10.80 -2.11 -19.41
C GLU A 395 12.22 -2.09 -18.79
N PRO A 396 13.18 -1.41 -19.37
CA PRO A 396 14.46 -1.14 -18.71
C PRO A 396 14.30 -0.06 -17.65
N LYS A 397 14.86 -0.32 -16.48
CA LYS A 397 14.96 0.59 -15.34
C LYS A 397 16.42 0.71 -14.93
N ILE A 398 16.91 1.92 -14.76
CA ILE A 398 18.28 2.23 -14.34
C ILE A 398 18.19 3.12 -13.12
N LYS A 399 18.82 2.73 -12.03
CA LYS A 399 18.92 3.52 -10.81
C LYS A 399 20.38 3.64 -10.40
N LEU A 400 20.83 4.87 -10.21
CA LEU A 400 22.14 5.22 -9.67
C LEU A 400 21.92 5.77 -8.26
N ASN A 401 22.67 5.27 -7.28
CA ASN A 401 22.56 5.67 -5.89
C ASN A 401 23.91 6.13 -5.36
N LYS A 402 23.87 7.18 -4.52
CA LYS A 402 24.98 7.61 -3.69
C LYS A 402 24.43 7.92 -2.30
N GLY A 403 25.09 7.43 -1.26
CA GLY A 403 24.66 7.65 0.12
C GLY A 403 25.86 7.89 1.03
N SER A 404 25.62 8.62 2.11
CA SER A 404 26.54 8.68 3.24
C SER A 404 25.73 8.51 4.53
N GLN A 405 26.34 7.87 5.51
CA GLN A 405 25.74 7.65 6.82
C GLN A 405 26.79 7.86 7.91
N ASP A 406 26.47 8.75 8.84
CA ASP A 406 27.26 9.00 10.05
C ASP A 406 26.43 8.58 11.25
N ASN A 407 26.96 7.65 12.04
CA ASN A 407 26.32 7.12 13.24
C ASN A 407 27.20 7.33 14.45
N ASN A 408 26.66 8.01 15.47
CA ASN A 408 27.24 8.08 16.81
C ASN A 408 26.30 7.30 17.74
N GLN A 409 26.85 6.30 18.42
CA GLN A 409 26.09 5.46 19.33
C GLN A 409 26.81 5.37 20.68
N VAL A 410 26.05 5.54 21.75
CA VAL A 410 26.51 5.27 23.12
C VAL A 410 25.56 4.23 23.71
N THR A 411 26.12 3.06 24.06
CA THR A 411 25.38 1.97 24.71
C THR A 411 25.90 1.78 26.11
N ARG A 412 25.01 1.88 27.11
CA ARG A 412 25.28 1.59 28.51
C ARG A 412 24.62 0.27 28.86
N PHE A 413 25.41 -0.62 29.44
CA PHE A 413 24.95 -1.91 29.96
C PHE A 413 24.85 -1.80 31.49
N ILE A 414 23.65 -2.05 32.00
CA ILE A 414 23.25 -1.83 33.39
C ILE A 414 22.80 -3.17 33.96
N SER A 415 23.38 -3.57 35.10
CA SER A 415 23.00 -4.80 35.77
C SER A 415 21.59 -4.76 36.36
N ALA A 416 21.10 -5.88 36.86
CA ALA A 416 19.82 -5.94 37.57
C ALA A 416 19.80 -5.09 38.85
N GLU A 417 20.98 -4.85 39.48
CA GLU A 417 21.18 -4.01 40.66
C GLU A 417 21.39 -2.53 40.32
N ASP A 418 21.10 -2.11 39.09
CA ASP A 418 21.25 -0.72 38.60
C ASP A 418 22.68 -0.20 38.59
N SER A 419 23.70 -1.08 38.52
CA SER A 419 25.10 -0.70 38.39
C SER A 419 25.55 -0.69 36.94
N LEU A 420 26.34 0.33 36.54
CA LEU A 420 26.92 0.40 35.21
C LEU A 420 28.02 -0.65 35.05
N MET A 421 27.79 -1.65 34.20
CA MET A 421 28.76 -2.71 33.95
C MET A 421 29.75 -2.32 32.85
N ARG A 422 29.25 -1.71 31.79
CA ARG A 422 30.02 -1.39 30.61
C ARG A 422 29.40 -0.22 29.83
N GLN A 423 30.22 0.59 29.20
CA GLN A 423 29.81 1.59 28.23
C GLN A 423 30.59 1.40 26.94
N THR A 424 29.89 1.38 25.83
CA THR A 424 30.48 1.33 24.48
C THR A 424 30.13 2.59 23.74
N ASN A 425 31.11 3.29 23.20
CA ASN A 425 30.96 4.44 22.33
C ASN A 425 31.36 3.98 20.92
N VAL A 426 30.47 4.08 19.92
CA VAL A 426 30.71 3.68 18.53
C VAL A 426 30.52 4.87 17.63
N PHE A 427 31.52 5.17 16.83
CA PHE A 427 31.42 6.02 15.66
C PHE A 427 31.55 5.17 14.41
N ASN A 428 30.55 5.25 13.52
CA ASN A 428 30.55 4.52 12.27
C ASN A 428 30.16 5.48 11.14
N ASN A 429 31.09 5.77 10.27
CA ASN A 429 30.88 6.53 9.04
C ASN A 429 30.92 5.55 7.87
N ASN A 430 30.04 5.73 6.89
CA ASN A 430 30.01 4.88 5.70
C ASN A 430 29.53 5.69 4.49
N ASP A 431 30.36 5.76 3.45
CA ASP A 431 30.04 6.31 2.15
C ASP A 431 29.77 5.16 1.17
N ALA A 432 28.63 5.20 0.48
CA ALA A 432 28.23 4.17 -0.45
C ALA A 432 27.85 4.75 -1.81
N ASN A 433 28.15 3.99 -2.86
CA ASN A 433 27.66 4.26 -4.23
C ASN A 433 27.35 2.95 -4.94
N GLY A 434 26.44 3.01 -5.89
CA GLY A 434 26.05 1.81 -6.62
C GLY A 434 25.05 2.09 -7.72
N TYR A 435 24.76 1.04 -8.47
CA TYR A 435 23.71 1.06 -9.49
C TYR A 435 22.85 -0.21 -9.42
N ASN A 436 21.61 -0.06 -9.87
CA ASN A 436 20.70 -1.16 -10.13
C ASN A 436 20.11 -0.98 -11.53
N ILE A 437 20.30 -1.97 -12.39
CA ILE A 437 19.75 -2.02 -13.75
C ILE A 437 18.82 -3.23 -13.80
N ASN A 438 17.53 -3.01 -14.00
CA ASN A 438 16.54 -4.05 -14.13
C ASN A 438 15.84 -3.91 -15.50
N THR A 439 15.94 -4.92 -16.35
CA THR A 439 15.37 -4.90 -17.69
C THR A 439 14.43 -6.07 -17.87
N LYS A 440 13.14 -5.77 -18.02
CA LYS A 440 12.09 -6.76 -18.28
C LYS A 440 11.72 -6.76 -19.75
N ALA A 441 11.65 -7.95 -20.34
CA ALA A 441 11.14 -8.18 -21.68
C ALA A 441 10.04 -9.25 -21.63
N LYS A 442 8.87 -8.94 -22.20
CA LYS A 442 7.73 -9.85 -22.27
C LYS A 442 7.20 -9.92 -23.69
N LEU A 443 7.15 -11.12 -24.23
CA LEU A 443 6.51 -11.41 -25.51
C LEU A 443 5.29 -12.27 -25.28
N THR A 444 4.12 -11.78 -25.69
CA THR A 444 2.84 -12.48 -25.58
C THR A 444 2.34 -12.82 -26.98
N ARG A 445 2.20 -14.12 -27.28
CA ARG A 445 1.66 -14.63 -28.53
C ARG A 445 0.31 -15.28 -28.28
N LYS A 446 -0.76 -14.70 -28.82
CA LYS A 446 -2.09 -15.30 -28.93
C LYS A 446 -2.17 -16.15 -30.19
N PHE A 447 -3.00 -17.17 -30.17
CA PHE A 447 -3.21 -18.03 -31.33
C PHE A 447 -4.64 -17.89 -31.85
N LYS A 448 -4.93 -18.44 -33.05
CA LYS A 448 -6.30 -18.45 -33.62
C LYS A 448 -7.28 -19.23 -32.73
N LYS A 449 -6.84 -20.27 -32.03
CA LYS A 449 -7.63 -20.98 -31.03
C LYS A 449 -7.81 -20.06 -29.82
N GLN A 450 -9.04 -19.77 -29.47
CA GLN A 450 -9.35 -18.90 -28.32
C GLN A 450 -8.67 -19.42 -27.05
N ASP A 451 -8.11 -18.52 -26.25
CA ASP A 451 -7.39 -18.78 -24.99
C ASP A 451 -6.09 -19.60 -25.09
N ARG A 452 -5.66 -20.00 -26.30
CA ARG A 452 -4.32 -20.55 -26.49
C ARG A 452 -3.32 -19.43 -26.50
N LEU A 453 -2.31 -19.53 -25.63
CA LEU A 453 -1.37 -18.42 -25.33
C LEU A 453 0.03 -18.95 -25.08
N LEU A 454 1.02 -18.27 -25.64
CA LEU A 454 2.43 -18.43 -25.29
C LEU A 454 2.95 -17.11 -24.71
N ARG A 455 3.57 -17.15 -23.55
CA ARG A 455 4.28 -16.01 -22.95
C ARG A 455 5.74 -16.38 -22.78
N LEU A 456 6.58 -15.48 -23.18
CA LEU A 456 8.01 -15.51 -22.90
C LEU A 456 8.32 -14.27 -22.07
N TYR A 457 8.85 -14.50 -20.89
CA TYR A 457 9.26 -13.46 -19.97
C TYR A 457 10.75 -13.60 -19.69
N TYR A 458 11.47 -12.49 -19.75
CA TYR A 458 12.86 -12.44 -19.38
C TYR A 458 13.12 -11.19 -18.53
N ASN A 459 13.86 -11.35 -17.44
CA ASN A 459 14.29 -10.25 -16.57
C ASN A 459 15.80 -10.35 -16.34
N LEU A 460 16.51 -9.28 -16.65
CA LEU A 460 17.92 -9.11 -16.34
C LEU A 460 18.05 -8.10 -15.21
N THR A 461 18.70 -8.47 -14.12
CA THR A 461 19.05 -7.56 -13.03
C THR A 461 20.58 -7.51 -12.89
N LEU A 462 21.14 -6.30 -12.90
CA LEU A 462 22.53 -6.03 -12.61
C LEU A 462 22.59 -5.05 -11.44
N GLU A 463 23.34 -5.43 -10.41
CA GLU A 463 23.48 -4.62 -9.20
C GLU A 463 24.95 -4.50 -8.83
N GLU A 464 25.37 -3.31 -8.46
CA GLU A 464 26.67 -3.06 -7.84
C GLU A 464 26.48 -2.09 -6.68
N ASN A 465 27.11 -2.41 -5.56
CA ASN A 465 27.19 -1.53 -4.42
C ASN A 465 28.61 -1.56 -3.85
N LYS A 466 29.19 -0.39 -3.66
CA LYS A 466 30.51 -0.20 -3.06
C LYS A 466 30.36 0.74 -1.88
N SER A 467 30.98 0.41 -0.78
CA SER A 467 31.02 1.29 0.40
C SER A 467 32.41 1.31 1.03
N GLU A 468 32.76 2.47 1.52
CA GLU A 468 33.98 2.72 2.28
C GLU A 468 33.60 3.47 3.54
N GLY A 469 34.17 3.07 4.68
CA GLY A 469 33.84 3.69 5.96
C GLY A 469 34.86 3.43 7.05
N LEU A 470 34.68 4.14 8.16
CA LEU A 470 35.46 4.02 9.38
C LEU A 470 34.56 3.48 10.49
N LEU A 471 35.04 2.50 11.24
CA LEU A 471 34.45 2.03 12.48
C LEU A 471 35.43 2.29 13.61
N GLN A 472 35.05 3.17 14.54
CA GLN A 472 35.78 3.41 15.78
C GLN A 472 34.87 3.03 16.93
N SER A 473 35.37 2.19 17.84
CA SER A 473 34.63 1.75 19.02
C SER A 473 35.54 1.79 20.23
N TYR A 474 35.06 2.39 21.29
CA TYR A 474 35.74 2.46 22.61
C TYR A 474 34.82 1.78 23.61
N ASN A 475 35.33 0.71 24.22
CA ASN A 475 34.63 -0.07 25.22
C ASN A 475 35.26 0.14 26.54
N SER A 476 34.52 0.62 27.54
CA SER A 476 34.95 0.83 28.92
C SER A 476 34.18 -0.12 29.84
N VAL A 477 34.88 -1.01 30.51
CA VAL A 477 34.34 -1.97 31.49
C VAL A 477 34.57 -1.43 32.88
N PHE A 478 33.53 -1.43 33.71
CA PHE A 478 33.56 -0.88 35.09
C PHE A 478 33.57 -1.95 36.19
N ASP A 479 33.92 -3.21 35.80
CA ASP A 479 34.06 -4.32 36.74
C ASP A 479 35.41 -4.32 37.46
N SER A 480 35.61 -5.27 38.37
CA SER A 480 36.78 -5.41 39.27
C SER A 480 38.14 -5.44 38.54
N ILE A 481 38.16 -5.81 37.29
CA ILE A 481 39.31 -5.74 36.38
C ILE A 481 38.90 -4.93 35.15
N PRO A 482 39.30 -3.64 35.04
CA PRO A 482 39.01 -2.82 33.88
C PRO A 482 39.66 -3.43 32.62
N ASP A 483 38.86 -3.90 31.70
CA ASP A 483 39.29 -4.34 30.39
C ASP A 483 38.75 -3.33 29.35
N ASN A 484 39.60 -2.40 28.95
CA ASN A 484 39.27 -1.41 27.96
C ASN A 484 39.74 -1.92 26.61
N ASP A 485 38.78 -2.13 25.67
CA ASP A 485 39.04 -2.56 24.31
C ASP A 485 38.67 -1.44 23.31
N SER A 486 39.46 -1.32 22.26
CA SER A 486 39.19 -0.34 21.21
C SER A 486 39.34 -0.96 19.83
N ILE A 487 38.42 -0.58 18.96
CA ILE A 487 38.44 -0.93 17.55
C ILE A 487 38.62 0.36 16.76
N ASP A 488 39.58 0.39 15.86
CA ASP A 488 39.78 1.48 14.90
C ASP A 488 40.08 0.84 13.53
N GLN A 489 39.06 0.80 12.67
CA GLN A 489 39.08 0.05 11.43
C GLN A 489 38.55 0.86 10.24
N LYS A 490 39.24 0.76 9.12
CA LYS A 490 38.73 1.15 7.81
C LYS A 490 38.09 -0.07 7.16
N LYS A 491 36.86 0.07 6.71
CA LYS A 491 36.08 -1.00 6.04
C LYS A 491 35.81 -0.64 4.59
N ASN A 492 36.13 -1.55 3.69
CA ASN A 492 35.81 -1.45 2.27
C ASN A 492 34.97 -2.66 1.87
N ASN A 493 33.73 -2.42 1.45
CA ASN A 493 32.82 -3.48 1.01
C ASN A 493 32.47 -3.24 -0.45
N ALA A 494 32.47 -4.30 -1.24
CA ALA A 494 31.98 -4.30 -2.61
C ALA A 494 31.08 -5.51 -2.84
N SER A 495 29.92 -5.29 -3.45
CA SER A 495 29.05 -6.37 -3.89
C SER A 495 28.63 -6.15 -5.35
N TYR A 496 28.56 -7.23 -6.09
CA TYR A 496 28.06 -7.26 -7.45
C TYR A 496 27.11 -8.45 -7.59
N ALA A 497 25.99 -8.26 -8.26
CA ALA A 497 25.08 -9.35 -8.58
C ALA A 497 24.56 -9.23 -10.02
N GLN A 498 24.50 -10.35 -10.70
CA GLN A 498 23.89 -10.49 -12.01
C GLN A 498 22.86 -11.60 -11.99
N THR A 499 21.62 -11.29 -12.29
CA THR A 499 20.52 -12.26 -12.30
C THR A 499 19.85 -12.30 -13.66
N HIS A 500 19.78 -13.50 -14.23
CA HIS A 500 19.00 -13.82 -15.42
C HIS A 500 17.80 -14.66 -15.02
N ASN A 501 16.60 -14.15 -15.22
CA ASN A 501 15.36 -14.88 -14.93
C ASN A 501 14.54 -15.00 -16.22
N GLY A 502 14.32 -16.22 -16.70
CA GLY A 502 13.54 -16.52 -17.88
C GLY A 502 12.35 -17.41 -17.55
N THR A 503 11.15 -17.06 -18.00
CA THR A 503 9.95 -17.90 -17.85
C THR A 503 9.27 -18.10 -19.18
N ILE A 504 8.92 -19.35 -19.50
CA ILE A 504 8.11 -19.73 -20.65
C ILE A 504 6.81 -20.31 -20.10
N THR A 505 5.67 -19.73 -20.49
CA THR A 505 4.36 -20.21 -20.10
C THR A 505 3.54 -20.51 -21.35
N TYR A 506 3.03 -21.74 -21.49
CA TYR A 506 2.15 -22.17 -22.56
C TYR A 506 0.81 -22.61 -22.00
N THR A 507 -0.28 -22.00 -22.46
CA THR A 507 -1.64 -22.32 -22.07
C THR A 507 -2.36 -22.99 -23.24
N GLU A 508 -2.82 -24.23 -23.06
CA GLU A 508 -3.62 -25.01 -24.01
C GLU A 508 -5.07 -25.14 -23.52
N PRO A 509 -6.04 -24.53 -24.19
CA PRO A 509 -7.44 -24.75 -23.91
C PRO A 509 -7.89 -26.11 -24.45
N LEU A 510 -8.24 -27.03 -23.55
CA LEU A 510 -8.81 -28.34 -23.90
C LEU A 510 -10.28 -28.20 -24.30
N THR A 511 -11.01 -27.40 -23.51
CA THR A 511 -12.41 -27.04 -23.79
C THR A 511 -12.60 -25.55 -23.47
N LYS A 512 -13.81 -25.01 -23.69
CA LYS A 512 -14.13 -23.61 -23.26
C LYS A 512 -14.03 -23.40 -21.74
N LYS A 513 -13.99 -24.47 -20.95
CA LYS A 513 -13.97 -24.40 -19.47
C LYS A 513 -12.71 -24.99 -18.86
N ILE A 514 -11.93 -25.76 -19.62
CA ILE A 514 -10.77 -26.48 -19.11
C ILE A 514 -9.55 -26.06 -19.92
N LYS A 515 -8.49 -25.69 -19.19
CA LYS A 515 -7.19 -25.32 -19.74
C LYS A 515 -6.09 -26.07 -19.01
N LEU A 516 -5.02 -26.39 -19.71
CA LEU A 516 -3.76 -26.83 -19.15
C LEU A 516 -2.73 -25.74 -19.39
N GLU A 517 -1.93 -25.45 -18.36
CA GLU A 517 -0.83 -24.52 -18.44
C GLU A 517 0.46 -25.22 -18.05
N PHE A 518 1.48 -25.04 -18.86
CA PHE A 518 2.83 -25.53 -18.67
C PHE A 518 3.73 -24.35 -18.45
N ASP A 519 4.52 -24.35 -17.38
CA ASP A 519 5.52 -23.33 -17.12
C ASP A 519 6.92 -23.94 -16.97
N TYR A 520 7.91 -23.25 -17.53
CA TYR A 520 9.32 -23.50 -17.26
C TYR A 520 9.98 -22.20 -16.84
N LEU A 521 10.64 -22.22 -15.69
CA LEU A 521 11.44 -21.12 -15.18
C LEU A 521 12.90 -21.53 -15.11
N PHE A 522 13.74 -20.69 -15.65
CA PHE A 522 15.19 -20.72 -15.50
C PHE A 522 15.65 -19.46 -14.80
N ASN A 523 16.38 -19.59 -13.69
CA ASN A 523 17.01 -18.47 -13.01
C ASN A 523 18.50 -18.80 -12.83
N TYR A 524 19.36 -17.89 -13.27
CA TYR A 524 20.81 -17.95 -13.09
C TYR A 524 21.26 -16.66 -12.41
N ASN A 525 21.82 -16.77 -11.22
CA ASN A 525 22.33 -15.68 -10.42
C ASN A 525 23.80 -15.92 -10.11
N VAL A 526 24.61 -14.92 -10.38
CA VAL A 526 26.01 -14.83 -9.93
C VAL A 526 26.11 -13.60 -9.05
N SER A 527 26.55 -13.78 -7.82
CA SER A 527 26.83 -12.68 -6.90
C SER A 527 28.22 -12.81 -6.32
N HIS A 528 28.90 -11.70 -6.20
CA HIS A 528 30.22 -11.58 -5.63
C HIS A 528 30.20 -10.56 -4.50
N GLN A 529 30.79 -10.87 -3.37
CA GLN A 529 30.90 -10.00 -2.22
C GLN A 529 32.31 -10.03 -1.67
N SER A 530 32.93 -8.85 -1.61
CA SER A 530 34.24 -8.62 -1.02
C SER A 530 34.08 -7.68 0.18
N LYS A 531 34.55 -8.10 1.35
CA LYS A 531 34.64 -7.32 2.56
C LYS A 531 36.11 -7.25 2.97
N LYS A 532 36.64 -6.03 3.21
CA LYS A 532 38.02 -5.81 3.65
C LYS A 532 38.01 -4.92 4.88
N ALA A 533 38.61 -5.39 5.96
CA ALA A 533 38.80 -4.63 7.19
C ALA A 533 40.32 -4.40 7.40
N GLN A 534 40.69 -3.14 7.64
CA GLN A 534 42.07 -2.72 7.88
C GLN A 534 42.14 -2.03 9.22
N ASN A 535 42.95 -2.55 10.15
CA ASN A 535 43.16 -1.99 11.45
C ASN A 535 44.13 -0.80 11.36
N PHE A 536 43.89 0.23 12.21
CA PHE A 536 44.79 1.38 12.37
C PHE A 536 46.06 0.95 13.10
N TYR A 537 47.21 1.19 12.51
CA TYR A 537 48.50 0.90 13.07
C TYR A 537 49.53 1.90 12.57
N ASN A 538 50.38 2.44 13.50
CA ASN A 538 51.42 3.39 13.19
C ASN A 538 50.99 4.60 12.35
N GLY A 539 49.77 5.11 12.51
CA GLY A 539 49.29 6.30 11.82
C GLY A 539 48.55 6.03 10.51
N GLU A 540 48.39 4.77 10.13
CA GLU A 540 47.68 4.39 8.85
C GLU A 540 46.85 3.12 9.01
N TYR A 541 45.84 2.99 8.14
CA TYR A 541 45.03 1.78 8.03
C TYR A 541 45.70 0.80 7.03
N SER A 542 46.70 0.06 7.50
CA SER A 542 47.53 -0.79 6.64
C SER A 542 47.48 -2.28 6.98
N VAL A 543 47.05 -2.66 8.20
CA VAL A 543 47.05 -4.05 8.66
C VAL A 543 45.70 -4.69 8.38
N TYR A 544 45.64 -5.61 7.43
CA TYR A 544 44.42 -6.37 7.17
C TYR A 544 44.07 -7.30 8.33
N ASP A 545 42.82 -7.21 8.76
CA ASP A 545 42.23 -8.17 9.68
C ASP A 545 41.71 -9.38 8.89
N SER A 546 42.45 -10.48 8.94
CA SER A 546 42.10 -11.67 8.17
C SER A 546 40.82 -12.36 8.65
N SER A 547 40.41 -12.14 9.92
CA SER A 547 39.19 -12.71 10.46
C SER A 547 37.92 -12.01 9.97
N LEU A 548 38.05 -10.73 9.57
CA LEU A 548 36.98 -9.88 9.09
C LEU A 548 37.05 -9.60 7.58
N THR A 549 38.10 -10.12 6.92
CA THR A 549 38.29 -9.95 5.48
C THR A 549 37.81 -11.21 4.76
N ASN A 550 36.95 -11.03 3.77
CA ASN A 550 36.47 -12.14 2.95
C ASN A 550 36.27 -11.72 1.50
N ASP A 551 36.22 -12.72 0.63
CA ASP A 551 35.92 -12.56 -0.77
C ASP A 551 35.17 -13.82 -1.26
N PHE A 552 33.90 -13.69 -1.57
CA PHE A 552 33.03 -14.81 -1.92
C PHE A 552 32.34 -14.62 -3.24
N GLU A 553 32.26 -15.68 -4.02
CA GLU A 553 31.38 -15.79 -5.16
C GLU A 553 30.30 -16.84 -4.91
N ASN A 554 29.07 -16.48 -5.18
CA ASN A 554 27.92 -17.37 -5.13
C ASN A 554 27.32 -17.50 -6.53
N VAL A 555 27.24 -18.72 -7.03
CA VAL A 555 26.57 -19.08 -8.27
C VAL A 555 25.33 -19.91 -7.93
N LYS A 556 24.14 -19.41 -8.30
CA LYS A 556 22.89 -20.12 -8.08
C LYS A 556 22.17 -20.35 -9.40
N MET A 557 21.83 -21.60 -9.68
CA MET A 557 21.04 -22.00 -10.81
C MET A 557 19.74 -22.64 -10.36
N THR A 558 18.61 -22.14 -10.84
CA THR A 558 17.29 -22.69 -10.53
C THR A 558 16.59 -23.10 -11.82
N ASN A 559 16.12 -24.33 -11.85
CA ASN A 559 15.25 -24.86 -12.89
C ASN A 559 13.93 -25.29 -12.26
N ARG A 560 12.80 -24.84 -12.84
CA ARG A 560 11.47 -25.22 -12.35
C ARG A 560 10.56 -25.57 -13.51
N LEU A 561 9.95 -26.74 -13.45
CA LEU A 561 8.92 -27.21 -14.37
C LEU A 561 7.59 -27.25 -13.64
N GLY A 562 6.55 -26.72 -14.24
CA GLY A 562 5.21 -26.69 -13.67
C GLY A 562 4.13 -27.16 -14.63
N VAL A 563 3.10 -27.80 -14.09
CA VAL A 563 1.87 -28.16 -14.77
C VAL A 563 0.70 -27.69 -13.90
N LYS A 564 -0.23 -26.94 -14.52
CA LYS A 564 -1.42 -26.41 -13.88
C LYS A 564 -2.66 -26.78 -14.67
N PHE A 565 -3.62 -27.36 -14.01
CA PHE A 565 -4.97 -27.60 -14.52
C PHE A 565 -5.88 -26.45 -14.08
N ILE A 566 -6.66 -25.90 -15.01
CA ILE A 566 -7.59 -24.80 -14.77
C ILE A 566 -8.97 -25.22 -15.26
N HIS A 567 -9.96 -25.18 -14.36
CA HIS A 567 -11.38 -25.32 -14.70
C HIS A 567 -12.12 -24.05 -14.33
N GLU A 568 -12.69 -23.36 -15.31
CA GLU A 568 -13.35 -22.07 -15.12
C GLU A 568 -14.77 -22.09 -15.64
N THR A 569 -15.71 -21.66 -14.79
CA THR A 569 -17.12 -21.43 -15.11
C THR A 569 -17.53 -20.05 -14.60
N LYS A 570 -18.76 -19.63 -14.88
CA LYS A 570 -19.28 -18.36 -14.34
C LYS A 570 -19.27 -18.30 -12.80
N LYS A 571 -19.50 -19.45 -12.12
CA LYS A 571 -19.60 -19.51 -10.66
C LYS A 571 -18.35 -20.08 -9.99
N HIS A 572 -17.66 -21.01 -10.64
CA HIS A 572 -16.53 -21.73 -10.07
C HIS A 572 -15.27 -21.48 -10.89
N SER A 573 -14.18 -21.20 -10.25
CA SER A 573 -12.84 -21.27 -10.81
C SER A 573 -12.01 -22.19 -9.91
N PHE A 574 -11.46 -23.23 -10.46
CA PHE A 574 -10.64 -24.19 -9.78
C PHE A 574 -9.34 -24.37 -10.53
N ASN A 575 -8.23 -24.24 -9.84
CA ASN A 575 -6.91 -24.50 -10.37
C ASN A 575 -6.13 -25.37 -9.40
N PHE A 576 -5.40 -26.32 -9.89
CA PHE A 576 -4.45 -27.08 -9.12
C PHE A 576 -3.27 -27.45 -9.99
N GLY A 577 -2.13 -27.61 -9.38
CA GLY A 577 -0.93 -27.96 -10.11
C GLY A 577 0.19 -28.39 -9.19
N VAL A 578 1.27 -28.78 -9.82
CA VAL A 578 2.51 -29.13 -9.15
C VAL A 578 3.66 -28.55 -9.93
N ARG A 579 4.67 -28.09 -9.23
CA ARG A 579 5.95 -27.65 -9.77
C ARG A 579 7.06 -28.48 -9.16
N VAL A 580 8.00 -28.86 -9.98
CA VAL A 580 9.25 -29.49 -9.56
C VAL A 580 10.35 -28.48 -9.78
N ARG A 581 11.08 -28.17 -8.72
CA ARG A 581 12.16 -27.18 -8.71
C ARG A 581 13.45 -27.83 -8.26
N ASN A 582 14.49 -27.63 -9.05
CA ASN A 582 15.87 -27.90 -8.69
C ASN A 582 16.59 -26.58 -8.46
N VAL A 583 17.38 -26.48 -7.40
CA VAL A 583 18.24 -25.33 -7.08
C VAL A 583 19.64 -25.85 -6.81
N ASP A 584 20.59 -25.45 -7.61
CA ASP A 584 22.01 -25.73 -7.44
C ASP A 584 22.73 -24.45 -7.02
N ILE A 585 23.46 -24.52 -5.90
CA ILE A 585 24.21 -23.41 -5.32
C ILE A 585 25.66 -23.83 -5.18
N ALA A 586 26.55 -22.99 -5.66
CA ALA A 586 27.99 -23.09 -5.44
C ALA A 586 28.50 -21.83 -4.78
N ASN A 587 29.02 -21.94 -3.55
CA ASN A 587 29.67 -20.84 -2.82
C ASN A 587 31.17 -21.07 -2.85
N THR A 588 31.93 -20.16 -3.42
CA THR A 588 33.39 -20.21 -3.49
C THR A 588 34.00 -19.11 -2.64
N ASN A 589 34.78 -19.48 -1.63
CA ASN A 589 35.67 -18.53 -0.96
C ASN A 589 36.90 -18.29 -1.84
N LEU A 590 37.03 -17.11 -2.42
CA LEU A 590 38.10 -16.78 -3.37
C LEU A 590 39.45 -16.58 -2.68
N ILE A 591 39.50 -16.41 -1.34
CA ILE A 591 40.75 -16.32 -0.57
C ILE A 591 41.31 -17.72 -0.32
N THR A 592 40.48 -18.66 0.10
CA THR A 592 40.90 -20.03 0.46
C THR A 592 40.69 -21.03 -0.65
N ASN A 593 40.02 -20.69 -1.75
CA ASN A 593 39.60 -21.56 -2.83
C ASN A 593 38.69 -22.74 -2.37
N GLN A 594 38.05 -22.61 -1.23
CA GLN A 594 37.09 -23.60 -0.77
C GLN A 594 35.74 -23.39 -1.47
N VAL A 595 35.15 -24.50 -1.93
CA VAL A 595 33.85 -24.51 -2.60
C VAL A 595 32.84 -25.28 -1.77
N PHE A 596 31.70 -24.68 -1.47
CA PHE A 596 30.57 -25.35 -0.83
C PHE A 596 29.44 -25.47 -1.85
N ASN A 597 29.09 -26.73 -2.18
CA ASN A 597 28.01 -27.01 -3.12
C ASN A 597 26.78 -27.52 -2.40
N GLN A 598 25.61 -27.03 -2.80
CA GLN A 598 24.33 -27.53 -2.32
C GLN A 598 23.38 -27.73 -3.50
N SER A 599 22.71 -28.87 -3.55
CA SER A 599 21.68 -29.14 -4.56
C SER A 599 20.39 -29.54 -3.87
N VAL A 600 19.29 -28.85 -4.20
CA VAL A 600 17.99 -29.05 -3.56
C VAL A 600 16.91 -29.26 -4.59
N ASN A 601 16.14 -30.34 -4.39
CA ASN A 601 14.97 -30.64 -5.20
C ASN A 601 13.70 -30.49 -4.36
N ASN A 602 12.75 -29.69 -4.85
CA ASN A 602 11.47 -29.48 -4.19
C ASN A 602 10.32 -29.85 -5.11
N VAL A 603 9.28 -30.42 -4.52
CA VAL A 603 7.97 -30.59 -5.14
C VAL A 603 7.03 -29.57 -4.48
N LEU A 604 6.48 -28.68 -5.28
CA LEU A 604 5.69 -27.52 -4.85
C LEU A 604 4.25 -27.66 -5.37
N PRO A 605 3.36 -28.35 -4.66
CA PRO A 605 1.95 -28.42 -5.01
C PRO A 605 1.24 -27.09 -4.69
N PHE A 606 0.21 -26.76 -5.47
CA PHE A 606 -0.65 -25.62 -5.21
C PHE A 606 -2.09 -25.90 -5.65
N LEU A 607 -3.03 -25.21 -5.01
CA LEU A 607 -4.44 -25.32 -5.29
C LEU A 607 -5.12 -23.98 -5.05
N GLY A 608 -5.99 -23.58 -5.99
CA GLY A 608 -6.83 -22.40 -5.86
C GLY A 608 -8.28 -22.72 -6.17
N TYR A 609 -9.20 -22.21 -5.39
CA TYR A 609 -10.62 -22.33 -5.61
C TYR A 609 -11.32 -20.99 -5.38
N THR A 610 -12.09 -20.53 -6.36
CA THR A 610 -12.93 -19.35 -6.25
C THR A 610 -14.38 -19.73 -6.50
N TYR A 611 -15.25 -19.35 -5.58
CA TYR A 611 -16.69 -19.43 -5.74
C TYR A 611 -17.32 -18.04 -5.82
N ARG A 612 -18.00 -17.73 -6.91
CA ARG A 612 -18.70 -16.46 -7.16
C ARG A 612 -20.18 -16.63 -6.85
N PHE A 613 -20.63 -16.16 -5.69
CA PHE A 613 -22.05 -16.11 -5.33
C PHE A 613 -22.80 -15.14 -6.23
N SER A 614 -22.16 -14.01 -6.54
CA SER A 614 -22.63 -12.98 -7.47
C SER A 614 -21.40 -12.28 -8.09
N GLN A 615 -21.61 -11.27 -8.92
CA GLN A 615 -20.52 -10.44 -9.46
C GLN A 615 -19.75 -9.69 -8.38
N SER A 616 -20.40 -9.38 -7.25
CA SER A 616 -19.84 -8.61 -6.15
C SER A 616 -19.65 -9.40 -4.86
N THR A 617 -19.88 -10.72 -4.87
CA THR A 617 -19.70 -11.58 -3.70
C THR A 617 -18.97 -12.84 -4.09
N ARG A 618 -17.81 -13.09 -3.48
CA ARG A 618 -16.98 -14.24 -3.76
C ARG A 618 -16.27 -14.76 -2.53
N PHE A 619 -15.96 -16.03 -2.58
CA PHE A 619 -15.11 -16.77 -1.66
C PHE A 619 -13.91 -17.29 -2.43
N ASN A 620 -12.71 -17.17 -1.84
CA ASN A 620 -11.49 -17.74 -2.40
C ASN A 620 -10.81 -18.60 -1.33
N PHE A 621 -10.26 -19.71 -1.77
CA PHE A 621 -9.35 -20.54 -1.01
C PHE A 621 -8.11 -20.77 -1.85
N LYS A 622 -6.92 -20.61 -1.24
CA LYS A 622 -5.64 -20.93 -1.87
C LYS A 622 -4.78 -21.75 -0.93
N TYR A 623 -4.10 -22.73 -1.49
CA TYR A 623 -3.00 -23.43 -0.86
C TYR A 623 -1.79 -23.30 -1.76
N THR A 624 -0.69 -22.81 -1.20
CA THR A 624 0.58 -22.63 -1.92
C THR A 624 1.73 -23.16 -1.08
N THR A 625 2.74 -23.68 -1.75
CA THR A 625 3.99 -24.10 -1.12
C THR A 625 5.14 -23.29 -1.66
N ASN A 626 6.08 -22.95 -0.81
CA ASN A 626 7.31 -22.26 -1.18
C ASN A 626 8.51 -22.84 -0.42
N SER A 627 9.72 -22.67 -0.97
CA SER A 627 10.96 -23.05 -0.31
C SER A 627 11.98 -21.92 -0.54
N ALA A 628 12.43 -21.29 0.54
CA ALA A 628 13.43 -20.24 0.51
C ALA A 628 14.83 -20.79 0.80
N GLN A 629 15.80 -20.32 0.02
CA GLN A 629 17.20 -20.68 0.20
C GLN A 629 17.85 -19.76 1.23
N PRO A 630 18.88 -20.22 1.98
CA PRO A 630 19.67 -19.33 2.82
C PRO A 630 20.36 -18.25 1.99
N SER A 631 20.44 -17.06 2.52
CA SER A 631 21.20 -15.95 1.91
C SER A 631 22.71 -16.19 2.04
N MET A 632 23.49 -15.48 1.19
CA MET A 632 24.95 -15.56 1.26
C MET A 632 25.47 -15.17 2.65
N ASN A 633 24.96 -14.11 3.24
CA ASN A 633 25.37 -13.68 4.59
C ASN A 633 25.05 -14.73 5.68
N GLN A 634 24.00 -15.52 5.51
CA GLN A 634 23.66 -16.60 6.44
C GLN A 634 24.56 -17.81 6.27
N LEU A 635 25.14 -18.03 5.09
CA LEU A 635 26.01 -19.18 4.80
C LEU A 635 27.48 -18.89 5.09
N GLN A 636 27.94 -17.62 4.98
CA GLN A 636 29.35 -17.27 5.12
C GLN A 636 29.83 -17.37 6.57
N PRO A 637 30.81 -18.21 6.91
CA PRO A 637 31.31 -18.38 8.28
C PRO A 637 32.27 -17.26 8.74
N VAL A 638 32.18 -16.07 8.16
CA VAL A 638 33.02 -14.92 8.48
C VAL A 638 32.23 -13.95 9.37
N PRO A 639 32.78 -13.55 10.54
CA PRO A 639 32.11 -12.66 11.44
C PRO A 639 31.85 -11.27 10.83
N ASP A 640 30.65 -10.72 11.06
CA ASP A 640 30.33 -9.32 10.82
C ASP A 640 30.33 -8.58 12.15
N ASN A 641 31.31 -7.71 12.34
CA ASN A 641 31.50 -6.87 13.54
C ASN A 641 31.12 -5.40 13.30
N SER A 642 30.25 -5.11 12.35
CA SER A 642 29.76 -3.74 12.11
C SER A 642 29.13 -3.12 13.36
N ASN A 643 28.60 -3.94 14.23
CA ASN A 643 28.26 -3.62 15.62
C ASN A 643 29.16 -4.44 16.56
N PRO A 644 30.13 -3.83 17.24
CA PRO A 644 31.03 -4.56 18.15
C PRO A 644 30.34 -5.26 19.32
N ASN A 645 29.12 -4.83 19.66
CA ASN A 645 28.31 -5.47 20.71
C ASN A 645 27.52 -6.67 20.20
N GLN A 646 27.46 -6.87 18.86
CA GLN A 646 26.71 -7.96 18.24
C GLN A 646 27.46 -8.47 17.01
N VAL A 647 28.14 -9.60 17.17
CA VAL A 647 28.85 -10.27 16.08
C VAL A 647 27.91 -11.29 15.43
N ILE A 648 27.77 -11.24 14.11
CA ILE A 648 26.98 -12.18 13.34
C ILE A 648 27.90 -13.14 12.60
N ILE A 649 27.65 -14.46 12.73
CA ILE A 649 28.44 -15.52 12.08
C ILE A 649 27.49 -16.34 11.21
N GLY A 650 27.83 -16.55 9.95
CA GLY A 650 27.05 -17.40 9.06
C GLY A 650 27.22 -18.91 9.36
N ASN A 651 26.28 -19.70 8.86
CA ASN A 651 26.24 -21.16 9.02
C ASN A 651 26.17 -21.84 7.65
N PRO A 652 27.26 -22.47 7.18
CA PRO A 652 27.27 -23.10 5.86
C PRO A 652 26.38 -24.35 5.77
N ASN A 653 25.91 -24.89 6.91
CA ASN A 653 25.10 -26.12 6.96
C ASN A 653 23.58 -25.84 6.92
N LEU A 654 23.15 -24.61 6.66
CA LEU A 654 21.75 -24.26 6.59
C LEU A 654 21.04 -25.00 5.46
N LEU A 655 19.89 -25.57 5.78
CA LEU A 655 18.97 -26.18 4.84
C LEU A 655 17.95 -25.13 4.36
N PRO A 656 17.44 -25.26 3.15
CA PRO A 656 16.33 -24.43 2.68
C PRO A 656 15.07 -24.64 3.53
N THR A 657 14.31 -23.58 3.71
CA THR A 657 13.00 -23.66 4.34
C THR A 657 11.97 -24.26 3.40
N PHE A 658 10.90 -24.85 3.95
CA PHE A 658 9.73 -25.26 3.19
C PHE A 658 8.46 -24.77 3.89
N SER A 659 7.73 -23.88 3.22
CA SER A 659 6.54 -23.26 3.78
C SER A 659 5.29 -23.73 3.09
N ASN A 660 4.25 -24.00 3.89
CA ASN A 660 2.90 -24.33 3.45
C ASN A 660 1.97 -23.19 3.85
N ASN A 661 1.35 -22.55 2.88
CA ASN A 661 0.49 -21.38 3.08
C ASN A 661 -0.96 -21.71 2.69
N PHE A 662 -1.89 -21.49 3.61
CA PHE A 662 -3.34 -21.62 3.42
C PHE A 662 -3.97 -20.25 3.55
N TYR A 663 -4.63 -19.79 2.52
CA TYR A 663 -5.29 -18.50 2.48
C TYR A 663 -6.77 -18.65 2.14
N ILE A 664 -7.61 -18.01 2.95
CA ILE A 664 -9.07 -17.94 2.75
C ILE A 664 -9.46 -16.48 2.66
N SER A 665 -10.31 -16.12 1.71
CA SER A 665 -10.92 -14.81 1.70
C SER A 665 -12.39 -14.83 1.29
N PHE A 666 -13.18 -13.99 1.93
CA PHE A 666 -14.56 -13.72 1.58
C PHE A 666 -14.74 -12.22 1.38
N ASN A 667 -15.30 -11.84 0.25
CA ASN A 667 -15.56 -10.46 -0.11
C ASN A 667 -16.99 -10.34 -0.62
N SER A 668 -17.77 -9.46 0.01
CA SER A 668 -19.13 -9.16 -0.38
C SER A 668 -19.34 -7.66 -0.39
N TYR A 669 -19.80 -7.13 -1.53
CA TYR A 669 -20.15 -5.73 -1.68
C TYR A 669 -21.52 -5.59 -2.33
N LYS A 670 -22.34 -4.70 -1.81
CA LYS A 670 -23.65 -4.36 -2.37
C LYS A 670 -23.60 -2.96 -2.99
N PRO A 671 -23.46 -2.83 -4.33
CA PRO A 671 -23.26 -1.54 -5.00
C PRO A 671 -24.33 -0.50 -4.66
N ILE A 672 -25.57 -0.95 -4.56
CA ILE A 672 -26.74 -0.09 -4.33
C ILE A 672 -26.78 0.44 -2.89
N SER A 673 -26.51 -0.37 -1.89
CA SER A 673 -26.54 0.08 -0.48
C SER A 673 -25.19 0.59 0.03
N GLY A 674 -24.09 0.30 -0.66
CA GLY A 674 -22.73 0.61 -0.20
C GLY A 674 -22.24 -0.27 0.96
N LYS A 675 -23.01 -1.29 1.38
CA LYS A 675 -22.60 -2.24 2.41
C LYS A 675 -21.51 -3.15 1.91
N TYR A 676 -20.47 -3.38 2.71
CA TYR A 676 -19.45 -4.36 2.39
C TYR A 676 -19.01 -5.16 3.61
N ILE A 677 -18.52 -6.35 3.35
CA ILE A 677 -17.80 -7.22 4.29
C ILE A 677 -16.59 -7.76 3.55
N LEU A 678 -15.43 -7.59 4.14
CA LEU A 678 -14.17 -8.18 3.75
C LEU A 678 -13.66 -9.03 4.90
N ALA A 679 -13.37 -10.30 4.65
CA ALA A 679 -12.76 -11.19 5.62
C ALA A 679 -11.66 -12.00 4.94
N ASN A 680 -10.51 -12.16 5.61
CA ASN A 680 -9.46 -13.05 5.18
C ASN A 680 -8.82 -13.75 6.39
N ALA A 681 -8.28 -14.93 6.13
CA ALA A 681 -7.49 -15.67 7.09
C ALA A 681 -6.32 -16.32 6.38
N ASN A 682 -5.18 -16.31 7.01
CA ASN A 682 -3.95 -16.93 6.52
C ASN A 682 -3.36 -17.82 7.61
N TYR A 683 -2.89 -19.00 7.22
CA TYR A 683 -2.15 -19.90 8.07
C TYR A 683 -0.93 -20.42 7.31
N THR A 684 0.25 -20.14 7.84
CA THR A 684 1.52 -20.58 7.27
C THR A 684 2.29 -21.37 8.29
N PHE A 685 2.72 -22.58 7.95
CA PHE A 685 3.70 -23.30 8.73
C PHE A 685 4.95 -23.59 7.88
N THR A 686 6.10 -23.59 8.54
CA THR A 686 7.40 -23.68 7.87
C THR A 686 8.24 -24.77 8.51
N ASP A 687 8.62 -25.73 7.69
CA ASP A 687 9.62 -26.74 8.02
C ASP A 687 11.01 -26.19 7.71
N ASN A 688 12.02 -26.61 8.49
CA ASN A 688 13.38 -26.06 8.44
C ASN A 688 13.42 -24.54 8.51
N ALA A 689 12.54 -23.91 9.29
CA ALA A 689 12.51 -22.47 9.42
C ALA A 689 13.84 -21.93 9.92
N PHE A 690 14.25 -20.76 9.42
CA PHE A 690 15.43 -20.08 9.95
C PHE A 690 15.14 -19.54 11.35
N ALA A 691 15.97 -19.90 12.32
CA ALA A 691 15.90 -19.49 13.71
C ALA A 691 17.21 -18.84 14.13
N ASN A 692 17.09 -17.77 14.91
CA ASN A 692 18.25 -17.10 15.45
C ASN A 692 18.76 -17.85 16.70
N SER A 693 20.07 -18.11 16.75
CA SER A 693 20.77 -18.61 17.92
C SER A 693 21.70 -17.53 18.43
N VAL A 694 21.46 -17.05 19.65
CA VAL A 694 22.22 -15.97 20.27
C VAL A 694 22.92 -16.49 21.53
N THR A 695 24.23 -16.27 21.61
CA THR A 695 25.02 -16.52 22.81
C THR A 695 25.43 -15.20 23.39
N TYR A 696 25.20 -15.02 24.68
CA TYR A 696 25.57 -13.83 25.46
C TYR A 696 26.83 -14.11 26.26
N ASP A 697 27.77 -13.18 26.24
CA ASP A 697 28.91 -13.21 27.19
C ASP A 697 28.56 -12.51 28.52
N SER A 698 29.45 -12.58 29.50
CA SER A 698 29.27 -11.98 30.83
C SER A 698 29.15 -10.44 30.81
N LEU A 699 29.56 -9.80 29.72
CA LEU A 699 29.52 -8.35 29.54
C LEU A 699 28.34 -7.92 28.68
N GLY A 700 27.40 -8.84 28.27
CA GLY A 700 26.25 -8.58 27.47
C GLY A 700 26.54 -8.42 25.99
N ARG A 701 27.75 -8.76 25.50
CA ARG A 701 28.00 -8.85 24.04
C ARG A 701 27.35 -10.12 23.50
N THR A 702 26.96 -10.11 22.23
CA THR A 702 26.26 -11.22 21.63
C THR A 702 27.00 -11.77 20.40
N VAL A 703 26.95 -13.07 20.25
CA VAL A 703 27.30 -13.78 19.02
C VAL A 703 26.03 -14.43 18.50
N SER A 704 25.63 -14.10 17.28
CA SER A 704 24.42 -14.68 16.69
C SER A 704 24.72 -15.48 15.43
N GLN A 705 23.99 -16.58 15.25
CA GLN A 705 24.08 -17.48 14.11
C GLN A 705 22.68 -17.98 13.72
N THR A 706 22.42 -18.15 12.44
CA THR A 706 21.18 -18.75 11.98
C THR A 706 21.27 -20.28 12.02
N LEU A 707 20.20 -20.93 12.51
CA LEU A 707 20.02 -22.39 12.53
C LEU A 707 18.69 -22.75 11.89
N ASN A 708 18.51 -24.02 11.51
CA ASN A 708 17.19 -24.52 11.09
C ASN A 708 16.42 -25.08 12.29
N VAL A 709 15.11 -24.87 12.30
CA VAL A 709 14.20 -25.39 13.32
C VAL A 709 12.83 -25.69 12.71
N ASP A 710 12.16 -26.72 13.25
CA ASP A 710 10.78 -27.05 12.88
C ASP A 710 9.78 -26.53 13.91
N GLY A 711 8.52 -26.41 13.49
CA GLY A 711 7.39 -26.07 14.33
C GLY A 711 7.05 -24.57 14.35
N ASN A 712 7.66 -23.76 13.47
CA ASN A 712 7.30 -22.38 13.33
C ASN A 712 6.03 -22.22 12.49
N TYR A 713 5.07 -21.41 12.97
CA TYR A 713 3.86 -21.10 12.22
C TYR A 713 3.33 -19.71 12.56
N ASN A 714 2.59 -19.16 11.61
CA ASN A 714 1.85 -17.91 11.72
C ASN A 714 0.40 -18.14 11.36
N ALA A 715 -0.53 -17.61 12.14
CA ALA A 715 -1.96 -17.58 11.85
C ALA A 715 -2.47 -16.15 11.96
N SER A 716 -3.13 -15.66 10.92
CA SER A 716 -3.74 -14.33 10.94
C SER A 716 -5.16 -14.36 10.42
N ALA A 717 -6.01 -13.51 10.98
CA ALA A 717 -7.37 -13.31 10.53
C ALA A 717 -7.72 -11.82 10.58
N TYR A 718 -8.35 -11.33 9.52
CA TYR A 718 -8.82 -9.96 9.41
C TYR A 718 -10.26 -9.95 8.95
N ILE A 719 -11.08 -9.11 9.57
CA ILE A 719 -12.44 -8.82 9.13
C ILE A 719 -12.69 -7.33 9.20
N SER A 720 -13.32 -6.78 8.17
CA SER A 720 -13.84 -5.42 8.19
C SER A 720 -15.17 -5.33 7.49
N GLY A 721 -15.96 -4.32 7.88
CA GLY A 721 -17.26 -4.05 7.29
C GLY A 721 -17.52 -2.57 7.14
N GLY A 722 -18.46 -2.22 6.25
CA GLY A 722 -18.98 -0.87 6.11
C GLY A 722 -20.50 -0.90 6.11
N ILE A 723 -21.10 -0.21 7.09
CA ILE A 723 -22.54 -0.15 7.29
C ILE A 723 -22.98 1.31 7.10
N PRO A 724 -23.50 1.69 5.93
CA PRO A 724 -23.99 3.03 5.69
C PRO A 724 -25.39 3.24 6.27
N PHE A 725 -25.61 4.47 6.76
CA PHE A 725 -26.88 4.98 7.28
C PHE A 725 -27.25 6.30 6.57
N PHE A 726 -28.49 6.75 6.72
CA PHE A 726 -28.98 8.06 6.22
C PHE A 726 -28.54 8.35 4.80
N SER A 727 -28.97 7.53 3.85
CA SER A 727 -28.61 7.67 2.44
C SER A 727 -27.08 7.73 2.18
N ARG A 728 -26.30 7.05 3.04
CA ARG A 728 -24.82 6.97 3.02
C ARG A 728 -24.06 8.18 3.54
N ALA A 729 -24.75 9.20 4.04
CA ALA A 729 -24.08 10.35 4.65
C ALA A 729 -23.28 9.94 5.90
N LEU A 730 -23.77 8.93 6.64
CA LEU A 730 -23.09 8.36 7.80
C LEU A 730 -22.69 6.92 7.51
N ARG A 731 -21.49 6.53 7.91
CA ARG A 731 -20.98 5.16 7.79
C ARG A 731 -20.32 4.72 9.09
N ILE A 732 -20.53 3.48 9.46
CA ILE A 732 -19.85 2.81 10.57
C ILE A 732 -18.99 1.70 9.97
N ASN A 733 -17.68 1.71 10.27
CA ASN A 733 -16.68 0.78 9.74
C ASN A 733 -16.00 0.03 10.89
N PRO A 734 -16.54 -1.09 11.35
CA PRO A 734 -15.86 -1.97 12.30
C PRO A 734 -14.74 -2.76 11.58
N SER A 735 -13.64 -2.99 12.30
CA SER A 735 -12.56 -3.87 11.87
C SER A 735 -12.00 -4.66 13.04
N ALA A 736 -11.50 -5.85 12.76
CA ALA A 736 -10.75 -6.66 13.70
C ALA A 736 -9.64 -7.40 12.96
N ASN A 737 -8.46 -7.40 13.55
CA ASN A 737 -7.30 -8.14 13.08
C ASN A 737 -6.71 -8.93 14.24
N VAL A 738 -6.45 -10.22 14.02
CA VAL A 738 -5.79 -11.09 14.98
C VAL A 738 -4.63 -11.74 14.29
N ASN A 739 -3.45 -11.66 14.89
CA ASN A 739 -2.24 -12.31 14.40
C ASN A 739 -1.60 -13.11 15.54
N TYR A 740 -1.37 -14.38 15.30
CA TYR A 740 -0.73 -15.30 16.22
C TYR A 740 0.51 -15.90 15.59
N ASN A 741 1.66 -15.62 16.19
CA ASN A 741 2.96 -16.13 15.76
C ASN A 741 3.49 -17.15 16.79
N ASN A 742 4.05 -18.23 16.29
CA ASN A 742 4.81 -19.19 17.07
C ASN A 742 6.14 -19.43 16.36
N TYR A 743 7.21 -19.01 16.99
CA TYR A 743 8.56 -19.21 16.45
C TYR A 743 9.54 -19.62 17.53
N SER A 744 10.58 -20.31 17.10
CA SER A 744 11.65 -20.81 17.96
C SER A 744 12.94 -20.06 17.69
N SER A 745 13.70 -19.82 18.74
CA SER A 745 15.07 -19.29 18.73
C SER A 745 15.92 -20.07 19.73
N PHE A 746 17.21 -19.79 19.79
CA PHE A 746 18.10 -20.36 20.79
C PHE A 746 18.81 -19.24 21.55
N ILE A 747 18.82 -19.34 22.86
CA ILE A 747 19.46 -18.40 23.76
C ILE A 747 20.42 -19.18 24.61
N ASN A 748 21.73 -18.89 24.52
CA ASN A 748 22.79 -19.65 25.19
C ASN A 748 22.67 -21.17 24.94
N SER A 749 22.38 -21.55 23.71
CA SER A 749 22.15 -22.94 23.24
C SER A 749 20.85 -23.59 23.74
N GLU A 750 20.04 -22.94 24.56
CA GLU A 750 18.73 -23.43 24.97
C GLU A 750 17.64 -22.99 24.01
N LYS A 751 16.74 -23.92 23.65
CA LYS A 751 15.64 -23.61 22.74
C LYS A 751 14.60 -22.74 23.45
N ASN A 752 14.35 -21.57 22.90
CA ASN A 752 13.25 -20.68 23.28
C ASN A 752 12.11 -20.79 22.28
N THR A 753 10.89 -20.89 22.76
CA THR A 753 9.69 -20.79 21.92
C THR A 753 8.92 -19.54 22.30
N THR A 754 8.85 -18.61 21.37
CA THR A 754 8.12 -17.36 21.53
C THR A 754 6.77 -17.45 20.82
N LYS A 755 5.69 -17.17 21.56
CA LYS A 755 4.35 -17.05 21.05
C LYS A 755 3.88 -15.61 21.22
N THR A 756 3.29 -15.03 20.20
CA THR A 756 2.81 -13.66 20.26
C THR A 756 1.39 -13.57 19.71
N LEU A 757 0.46 -13.13 20.54
CA LEU A 757 -0.89 -12.79 20.11
C LEU A 757 -1.00 -11.27 19.97
N ASN A 758 -1.22 -10.80 18.75
CA ASN A 758 -1.51 -9.40 18.46
C ASN A 758 -2.96 -9.27 18.00
N THR A 759 -3.73 -8.42 18.65
CA THR A 759 -5.14 -8.16 18.33
C THR A 759 -5.32 -6.66 18.15
N ASN A 760 -5.86 -6.26 17.00
CA ASN A 760 -6.25 -4.89 16.73
C ASN A 760 -7.77 -4.85 16.50
N LEU A 761 -8.47 -3.99 17.23
CA LEU A 761 -9.91 -3.76 17.09
C LEU A 761 -10.11 -2.30 16.72
N GLY A 762 -10.76 -2.04 15.59
CA GLY A 762 -11.04 -0.71 15.10
C GLY A 762 -12.53 -0.44 14.93
N LEU A 763 -12.94 0.77 15.22
CA LEU A 763 -14.29 1.27 14.94
C LEU A 763 -14.18 2.71 14.44
N ASP A 764 -14.55 2.96 13.19
CA ASP A 764 -14.62 4.29 12.61
C ASP A 764 -16.06 4.67 12.32
N ILE A 765 -16.44 5.89 12.67
CA ILE A 765 -17.71 6.52 12.34
C ILE A 765 -17.40 7.75 11.49
N GLU A 766 -17.89 7.76 10.28
CA GLU A 766 -17.63 8.81 9.31
C GLU A 766 -18.94 9.43 8.82
N MET A 767 -18.98 10.74 8.74
CA MET A 767 -20.05 11.48 8.07
C MET A 767 -19.43 12.44 7.05
N ASP A 768 -19.91 12.40 5.81
CA ASP A 768 -19.50 13.33 4.76
C ASP A 768 -20.75 13.83 4.02
N ILE A 769 -21.10 15.07 4.27
CA ILE A 769 -22.06 15.87 3.52
C ILE A 769 -21.34 17.08 2.94
N ASP A 770 -21.93 17.70 1.91
CA ASP A 770 -21.23 18.74 1.09
C ASP A 770 -20.56 19.84 1.92
N THR A 771 -21.15 20.24 3.05
CA THR A 771 -20.70 21.37 3.88
C THR A 771 -19.86 20.92 5.07
N ILE A 772 -20.18 19.77 5.64
CA ILE A 772 -19.57 19.25 6.88
C ILE A 772 -19.14 17.83 6.65
N ALA A 773 -17.91 17.51 7.03
CA ALA A 773 -17.46 16.13 7.15
C ALA A 773 -16.79 15.95 8.52
N PHE A 774 -17.05 14.83 9.16
CA PHE A 774 -16.33 14.42 10.36
C PHE A 774 -16.04 12.92 10.36
N SER A 775 -14.98 12.54 11.02
CA SER A 775 -14.73 11.15 11.38
C SER A 775 -14.31 11.06 12.84
N VAL A 776 -14.74 10.00 13.49
CA VAL A 776 -14.29 9.63 14.84
C VAL A 776 -13.97 8.15 14.81
N GLY A 777 -12.74 7.82 15.21
CA GLY A 777 -12.22 6.48 15.25
C GLY A 777 -11.71 6.08 16.63
N VAL A 778 -11.73 4.80 16.91
CA VAL A 778 -11.02 4.19 18.03
C VAL A 778 -10.36 2.92 17.55
N ASN A 779 -9.03 2.81 17.81
CA ASN A 779 -8.25 1.62 17.58
C ASN A 779 -7.71 1.12 18.93
N TYR A 780 -7.89 -0.16 19.19
CA TYR A 780 -7.37 -0.84 20.36
C TYR A 780 -6.42 -1.93 19.94
N ASP A 781 -5.14 -1.76 20.27
CA ASP A 781 -4.09 -2.72 20.02
C ASP A 781 -3.74 -3.46 21.31
N TYR A 782 -3.85 -4.78 21.29
CA TYR A 782 -3.49 -5.65 22.39
C TYR A 782 -2.44 -6.64 21.95
N ASN A 783 -1.32 -6.69 22.70
CA ASN A 783 -0.18 -7.54 22.41
C ASN A 783 0.13 -8.41 23.64
N ALA A 784 0.10 -9.72 23.46
CA ALA A 784 0.40 -10.69 24.50
C ALA A 784 1.52 -11.63 24.06
N PRO A 785 2.77 -11.29 24.38
CA PRO A 785 3.93 -12.15 24.16
C PRO A 785 4.01 -13.24 25.20
N SER A 786 4.63 -14.38 24.84
CA SER A 786 4.94 -15.48 25.74
C SER A 786 6.24 -16.15 25.31
N SER A 787 7.23 -16.22 26.16
CA SER A 787 8.51 -16.89 25.96
C SER A 787 8.63 -18.11 26.90
N SER A 788 9.19 -19.20 26.38
CA SER A 788 9.35 -20.42 27.18
C SER A 788 10.52 -20.35 28.18
N LEU A 789 11.54 -19.54 27.91
CA LEU A 789 12.70 -19.39 28.78
C LEU A 789 12.54 -18.27 29.81
N SER A 790 11.71 -17.27 29.55
CA SER A 790 11.54 -16.16 30.46
C SER A 790 10.06 -15.80 30.65
N THR A 791 9.55 -15.99 31.85
CA THR A 791 8.20 -15.56 32.23
C THR A 791 8.11 -14.07 32.50
N ALA A 792 9.24 -13.40 32.75
CA ALA A 792 9.30 -11.96 33.05
C ALA A 792 8.97 -11.09 31.81
N SER A 793 9.25 -11.61 30.59
CA SER A 793 8.89 -10.96 29.33
C SER A 793 7.43 -11.18 28.92
N ASN A 794 6.68 -12.07 29.59
CA ASN A 794 5.31 -12.46 29.27
C ASN A 794 4.26 -11.45 29.75
N LYS A 795 4.57 -10.16 29.71
CA LYS A 795 3.64 -9.11 30.12
C LYS A 795 2.88 -8.56 28.92
N PRO A 796 1.57 -8.74 28.87
CA PRO A 796 0.77 -8.13 27.82
C PRO A 796 0.79 -6.60 27.96
N TYR A 797 0.69 -5.91 26.82
CA TYR A 797 0.58 -4.45 26.78
C TYR A 797 -0.49 -4.05 25.77
N SER A 798 -1.04 -2.87 25.94
CA SER A 798 -2.05 -2.33 25.03
C SER A 798 -1.78 -0.88 24.69
N GLU A 799 -2.29 -0.48 23.53
CA GLU A 799 -2.35 0.90 23.09
C GLU A 799 -3.76 1.19 22.61
N VAL A 800 -4.27 2.36 22.96
CA VAL A 800 -5.55 2.87 22.46
C VAL A 800 -5.29 4.17 21.76
N GLU A 801 -5.77 4.25 20.53
CA GLU A 801 -5.74 5.44 19.70
C GLU A 801 -7.15 5.93 19.45
N TYR A 802 -7.40 7.20 19.75
CA TYR A 802 -8.64 7.90 19.43
C TYR A 802 -8.33 8.94 18.36
N ASP A 803 -9.00 8.82 17.23
CA ASP A 803 -8.88 9.75 16.12
C ASP A 803 -10.15 10.57 15.98
N ALA A 804 -9.99 11.85 15.74
CA ALA A 804 -11.10 12.71 15.37
C ALA A 804 -10.68 13.66 14.25
N SER A 805 -11.46 13.78 13.22
CA SER A 805 -11.27 14.79 12.18
C SER A 805 -12.55 15.54 11.88
N PHE A 806 -12.41 16.81 11.54
CA PHE A 806 -13.52 17.69 11.22
C PHE A 806 -13.16 18.62 10.08
N ARG A 807 -14.06 18.77 9.11
CA ARG A 807 -13.95 19.66 7.97
C ARG A 807 -15.24 20.44 7.80
N LEU A 808 -15.14 21.78 7.72
CA LEU A 808 -16.26 22.69 7.57
C LEU A 808 -16.02 23.67 6.42
N LYS A 809 -16.88 23.64 5.41
CA LYS A 809 -16.90 24.64 4.34
C LYS A 809 -17.76 25.82 4.78
N LEU A 810 -17.14 26.99 4.86
CA LEU A 810 -17.77 28.23 5.23
C LEU A 810 -18.16 29.07 3.99
N PRO A 811 -19.06 30.05 4.11
CA PRO A 811 -19.30 31.07 3.07
C PRO A 811 -17.98 31.70 2.63
N TRP A 812 -18.04 32.40 1.47
CA TRP A 812 -16.91 33.16 0.87
C TRP A 812 -15.69 32.27 0.54
N LYS A 813 -15.90 30.98 0.19
CA LYS A 813 -14.87 30.05 -0.23
C LYS A 813 -13.81 29.78 0.86
N MET A 814 -14.23 29.76 2.12
CA MET A 814 -13.39 29.42 3.26
C MET A 814 -13.55 27.95 3.65
N LEU A 815 -12.50 27.36 4.23
CA LEU A 815 -12.47 25.98 4.69
C LEU A 815 -11.72 25.93 6.01
N ILE A 816 -12.30 25.25 6.99
CA ILE A 816 -11.65 24.87 8.24
C ILE A 816 -11.47 23.37 8.23
N GLU A 817 -10.28 22.91 8.55
CA GLU A 817 -9.95 21.50 8.76
C GLU A 817 -9.21 21.37 10.07
N THR A 818 -9.53 20.33 10.83
CA THR A 818 -8.81 19.99 12.05
C THR A 818 -8.86 18.50 12.27
N ASP A 819 -7.77 17.95 12.79
CA ASP A 819 -7.67 16.56 13.21
C ASP A 819 -6.90 16.48 14.52
N ALA A 820 -7.28 15.51 15.34
CA ALA A 820 -6.61 15.21 16.59
C ALA A 820 -6.55 13.70 16.79
N THR A 821 -5.37 13.24 17.18
CA THR A 821 -5.12 11.84 17.57
C THR A 821 -4.66 11.81 19.02
N TYR A 822 -5.38 11.08 19.87
CA TYR A 822 -5.02 10.86 21.27
C TYR A 822 -4.58 9.42 21.45
N ILE A 823 -3.32 9.23 21.85
CA ILE A 823 -2.70 7.92 22.05
C ILE A 823 -2.49 7.69 23.55
N ILE A 824 -2.95 6.51 24.00
CA ILE A 824 -2.77 6.02 25.37
C ILE A 824 -2.06 4.69 25.26
N ASN A 825 -0.87 4.58 25.83
CA ASN A 825 -0.17 3.30 25.90
C ASN A 825 0.06 2.85 27.33
N SER A 826 0.26 1.57 27.53
CA SER A 826 0.37 0.96 28.85
C SER A 826 1.55 0.00 28.95
N GLN A 827 2.06 -0.16 30.19
CA GLN A 827 3.03 -1.20 30.57
C GLN A 827 4.37 -1.15 29.79
N ARG A 828 4.82 0.06 29.45
CA ARG A 828 6.15 0.29 28.90
C ARG A 828 7.17 0.56 30.02
N ALA A 829 8.46 0.62 29.71
CA ALA A 829 9.50 0.99 30.64
C ALA A 829 9.27 2.41 31.20
N GLU A 830 9.89 2.74 32.32
CA GLU A 830 9.85 4.08 32.91
C GLU A 830 10.32 5.13 31.89
N GLY A 831 9.57 6.22 31.76
CA GLY A 831 9.81 7.26 30.76
C GLY A 831 9.28 6.97 29.35
N TYR A 832 8.72 5.77 29.10
CA TYR A 832 8.13 5.38 27.83
C TYR A 832 6.60 5.13 27.89
N ASN A 833 6.00 5.17 29.08
CA ASN A 833 4.55 5.25 29.25
C ASN A 833 4.11 6.69 28.99
N LEU A 834 3.59 6.96 27.82
CA LEU A 834 3.24 8.30 27.38
C LEU A 834 1.79 8.33 26.90
N ASN A 835 1.06 9.33 27.38
CA ASN A 835 -0.25 9.69 26.87
C ASN A 835 -0.09 11.07 26.24
N TYR A 836 -0.38 11.18 24.95
CA TYR A 836 -0.17 12.43 24.22
C TYR A 836 -1.23 12.65 23.16
N ILE A 837 -1.43 13.94 22.84
CA ILE A 837 -2.38 14.37 21.82
C ILE A 837 -1.62 15.08 20.72
N VAL A 838 -1.76 14.62 19.50
CA VAL A 838 -1.32 15.33 18.30
C VAL A 838 -2.52 16.05 17.71
N TRP A 839 -2.50 17.39 17.73
CA TRP A 839 -3.58 18.21 17.19
C TRP A 839 -3.09 19.07 16.05
N ASN A 840 -3.74 18.94 14.89
CA ASN A 840 -3.48 19.73 13.70
C ASN A 840 -4.73 20.54 13.35
N ALA A 841 -4.52 21.76 12.83
CA ALA A 841 -5.61 22.59 12.31
C ALA A 841 -5.16 23.39 11.11
N ALA A 842 -6.08 23.68 10.22
CA ALA A 842 -5.83 24.53 9.06
C ALA A 842 -7.04 25.41 8.75
N PHE A 843 -6.75 26.63 8.35
CA PHE A 843 -7.72 27.56 7.80
C PHE A 843 -7.30 27.94 6.37
N GLN A 844 -8.22 27.79 5.43
CA GLN A 844 -7.97 28.05 4.02
C GLN A 844 -8.96 29.06 3.46
N LYS A 845 -8.47 29.96 2.61
CA LYS A 845 -9.26 30.90 1.81
C LYS A 845 -8.89 30.75 0.34
N SER A 846 -9.89 30.49 -0.49
CA SER A 846 -9.71 30.48 -1.94
C SER A 846 -10.12 31.80 -2.55
N PHE A 847 -9.29 32.30 -3.47
CA PHE A 847 -9.46 33.56 -4.17
C PHE A 847 -9.68 33.33 -5.66
N LEU A 848 -10.00 34.37 -6.39
CA LEU A 848 -10.33 34.38 -7.81
C LEU A 848 -11.67 33.67 -8.13
N LYS A 849 -12.20 33.94 -9.33
CA LYS A 849 -13.50 33.40 -9.77
C LYS A 849 -13.47 31.87 -9.76
N ASN A 850 -12.36 31.28 -10.20
CA ASN A 850 -12.19 29.84 -10.36
C ASN A 850 -11.47 29.16 -9.17
N GLU A 851 -11.36 29.83 -8.00
CA GLU A 851 -10.66 29.27 -6.80
C GLU A 851 -9.23 28.83 -7.06
N ASN A 852 -8.56 29.45 -8.02
CA ASN A 852 -7.23 29.06 -8.48
C ASN A 852 -6.12 29.47 -7.52
N LEU A 853 -6.31 30.55 -6.74
CA LEU A 853 -5.35 31.03 -5.76
C LEU A 853 -5.85 30.67 -4.37
N ILE A 854 -5.05 29.94 -3.62
CA ILE A 854 -5.39 29.38 -2.32
C ILE A 854 -4.36 29.89 -1.31
N LEU A 855 -4.82 30.53 -0.26
CA LEU A 855 -4.03 30.87 0.92
C LEU A 855 -4.47 29.95 2.06
N ARG A 856 -3.52 29.26 2.70
CA ARG A 856 -3.77 28.33 3.78
C ARG A 856 -2.80 28.55 4.93
N LEU A 857 -3.34 28.74 6.12
CA LEU A 857 -2.61 28.75 7.37
C LEU A 857 -2.73 27.36 8.00
N GLU A 858 -1.62 26.74 8.30
CA GLU A 858 -1.53 25.36 8.84
C GLU A 858 -0.81 25.42 10.19
N GLY A 859 -1.37 24.77 11.20
CA GLY A 859 -0.72 24.49 12.47
C GLY A 859 -0.63 22.97 12.65
N ASN A 860 0.57 22.47 12.79
CA ASN A 860 0.85 21.05 13.00
C ASN A 860 1.35 20.83 14.41
N ASP A 861 0.83 19.79 15.09
CA ASP A 861 1.12 19.48 16.49
C ASP A 861 1.02 20.74 17.38
N ILE A 862 -0.13 21.39 17.36
CA ILE A 862 -0.37 22.66 18.05
C ILE A 862 -0.03 22.58 19.55
N LEU A 863 -0.26 21.40 20.15
CA LEU A 863 0.02 21.14 21.56
C LEU A 863 1.50 20.83 21.84
N ASN A 864 2.30 20.63 20.80
CA ASN A 864 3.73 20.27 20.90
C ASN A 864 3.97 19.00 21.74
N GLN A 865 3.16 17.97 21.46
CA GLN A 865 3.21 16.71 22.20
C GLN A 865 3.60 15.52 21.32
N ASN A 866 3.78 15.71 20.02
CA ASN A 866 4.11 14.64 19.10
C ASN A 866 5.43 13.95 19.47
N ILE A 867 5.39 12.64 19.60
CA ILE A 867 6.52 11.81 20.01
C ILE A 867 6.48 10.51 19.21
N SER A 868 7.63 10.09 18.66
CA SER A 868 7.75 8.74 18.10
C SER A 868 8.20 7.79 19.22
N ASN A 869 7.30 6.96 19.69
CA ASN A 869 7.58 5.97 20.75
C ASN A 869 7.03 4.60 20.33
N THR A 870 7.92 3.62 20.18
CA THR A 870 7.58 2.27 19.76
C THR A 870 8.08 1.23 20.74
N ARG A 871 7.33 0.14 20.94
CA ARG A 871 7.78 -1.07 21.66
C ARG A 871 7.91 -2.23 20.70
N THR A 872 9.02 -2.94 20.79
CA THR A 872 9.23 -4.23 20.13
C THR A 872 9.53 -5.31 21.17
N ILE A 873 9.00 -6.50 20.96
CA ILE A 873 9.29 -7.68 21.77
C ILE A 873 9.77 -8.76 20.81
N GLN A 874 10.99 -9.18 21.03
CA GLN A 874 11.61 -10.23 20.23
C GLN A 874 12.40 -11.17 21.14
N ASP A 875 12.11 -12.46 21.04
CA ASP A 875 12.73 -13.51 21.85
C ASP A 875 12.61 -13.21 23.36
N ASN A 876 13.71 -12.88 24.00
CA ASN A 876 13.83 -12.56 25.42
C ASN A 876 14.09 -11.05 25.65
N ILE A 877 13.85 -10.20 24.66
CA ILE A 877 14.17 -8.78 24.71
C ILE A 877 12.91 -7.95 24.58
N ILE A 878 12.72 -6.99 25.46
CA ILE A 878 11.73 -5.92 25.34
C ILE A 878 12.48 -4.62 25.11
N SER A 879 12.23 -3.97 23.98
CA SER A 879 12.86 -2.70 23.63
C SER A 879 11.82 -1.61 23.47
N ASP A 880 11.97 -0.53 24.22
CA ASP A 880 11.24 0.72 24.08
C ASP A 880 12.13 1.73 23.37
N ASN A 881 11.69 2.23 22.24
CA ASN A 881 12.43 3.20 21.44
C ASN A 881 11.69 4.53 21.35
N LYS A 882 12.43 5.62 21.50
CA LYS A 882 11.97 6.99 21.32
C LYS A 882 12.87 7.71 20.34
N THR A 883 12.29 8.25 19.27
CA THR A 883 13.05 8.93 18.20
C THR A 883 12.61 10.40 18.11
N SER A 884 13.56 11.28 17.83
CA SER A 884 13.27 12.69 17.54
C SER A 884 12.44 12.81 16.29
N ILE A 885 11.45 13.70 16.33
CA ILE A 885 10.60 14.05 15.21
C ILE A 885 10.43 15.56 15.16
N ILE A 886 9.97 16.08 14.04
CA ILE A 886 9.52 17.47 13.97
C ILE A 886 8.23 17.57 14.77
N SER A 887 8.26 18.37 15.83
CA SER A 887 7.11 18.70 16.66
C SER A 887 6.37 19.92 16.08
N ARG A 888 5.81 20.77 16.94
CA ARG A 888 4.98 21.91 16.53
C ARG A 888 5.64 22.85 15.53
N TYR A 889 4.95 23.10 14.42
CA TYR A 889 5.32 24.13 13.45
C TYR A 889 4.05 24.72 12.78
N PHE A 890 4.17 25.94 12.27
CA PHE A 890 3.10 26.67 11.58
C PHE A 890 3.58 27.03 10.17
N LEU A 891 2.73 26.89 9.17
CA LEU A 891 3.07 27.28 7.81
C LEU A 891 1.99 28.20 7.21
N LEU A 892 2.44 29.23 6.54
CA LEU A 892 1.60 30.00 5.61
C LEU A 892 1.89 29.49 4.20
N ARG A 893 0.89 28.90 3.57
CA ARG A 893 0.97 28.31 2.24
C ARG A 893 0.20 29.14 1.22
N LEU A 894 0.85 29.44 0.11
CA LEU A 894 0.23 30.01 -1.07
C LEU A 894 0.29 28.99 -2.21
N THR A 895 -0.85 28.65 -2.79
CA THR A 895 -0.96 27.73 -3.92
C THR A 895 -1.69 28.38 -5.07
N TYR A 896 -1.10 28.35 -6.25
CA TYR A 896 -1.75 28.73 -7.49
C TYR A 896 -1.97 27.49 -8.37
N LYS A 897 -3.24 27.21 -8.71
CA LYS A 897 -3.64 26.14 -9.62
C LYS A 897 -3.96 26.76 -11.00
N PHE A 898 -3.48 26.14 -12.06
CA PHE A 898 -3.81 26.54 -13.43
C PHE A 898 -4.37 25.36 -14.22
N ASN A 899 -5.39 25.64 -15.02
CA ASN A 899 -6.04 24.64 -15.86
C ASN A 899 -6.55 25.33 -17.14
N SER A 900 -6.13 24.81 -18.29
CA SER A 900 -6.58 25.31 -19.61
C SER A 900 -7.39 24.26 -20.38
N THR A 901 -7.76 23.15 -19.76
CA THR A 901 -8.65 22.18 -20.40
C THR A 901 -10.00 22.84 -20.63
N LYS A 902 -10.33 23.09 -21.90
CA LYS A 902 -11.62 23.67 -22.27
C LYS A 902 -12.69 22.61 -22.06
N THR A 903 -13.38 22.67 -20.95
CA THR A 903 -14.72 22.06 -20.85
C THR A 903 -15.69 23.06 -21.49
N LYS A 904 -16.41 22.66 -22.52
CA LYS A 904 -17.57 23.45 -22.97
C LYS A 904 -18.51 23.54 -21.78
N ASP A 905 -18.63 24.74 -21.22
CA ASP A 905 -19.77 25.08 -20.36
C ASP A 905 -20.99 24.91 -21.24
N ASN A 906 -21.92 24.07 -20.86
CA ASN A 906 -23.26 24.02 -21.44
C ASN A 906 -24.00 25.28 -20.96
N GLU A 907 -23.60 26.46 -21.44
CA GLU A 907 -24.32 27.71 -21.22
C GLU A 907 -25.52 27.85 -22.19
N ASP A 908 -25.73 26.90 -23.14
CA ASP A 908 -26.75 27.03 -24.19
C ASP A 908 -28.04 26.25 -23.94
N ASP A 909 -28.27 25.70 -22.74
CA ASP A 909 -29.55 25.02 -22.41
C ASP A 909 -30.33 25.76 -21.29
N MET A 910 -30.48 27.06 -21.40
CA MET A 910 -31.48 27.83 -20.67
C MET A 910 -32.35 28.63 -21.66
N TRP A 911 -33.25 27.89 -22.29
CA TRP A 911 -34.52 28.45 -22.81
C TRP A 911 -35.64 27.40 -22.76
#